data_477c6c2dc203c0a10728bf033848078e
#
_entry.id   477c6c2dc203c0a10728bf033848078e
#
_cell.length_a   1.000
_cell.length_b   1.000
_cell.length_c   1.000
_cell.angle_alpha   90.00
_cell.angle_beta   90.00
_cell.angle_gamma   90.00
#
_symmetry.space_group_name_H-M   'P 1'
#
loop_
_entity.id
_entity.type
_entity.pdbx_description
1 polymer ?
#
loop_
_entity_poly.entity_id
_entity_poly.type
_entity_poly.pdbx_seq_one_letter_code
_entity_poly.pdbx_strand_id
1 'polypeptide(L)'
;MVETPAVLSRLRPRVTALLGWIDGFVARLANASINWLVWPVLYAITSGSAAWMLTHLGRMKDVDVNKVGLPDSIRMALCVGGAFGLILLLYVGRLVWTYHRTREWRLPEIAGDLNRRLRPLLALPVLPGLTLAGVEKDSPKLTFAYIVLAALAIGWGVYGWVKAPEPERFTVEDPEEKPAPTRARRALGKGLVALAVGALWAGYGFFFSRLSIINHHALNTRTIDLGYYDNIFYQSIHGRPLACTLIRGGYHGSAHFDPLLVLLSPLYLLYPRAEMILVLQAVWLGAGVVPMYLLAREKLGKPLPSLAIAFMYALFPALHGANMYEFHSLTLLSPIILWLLYFLERGSTRGYYLTLIPALLLREDVPLLLCFVAIYAILSGRPGYARKGWVTIVVSLCYFTIVKKFFMASSEIFMTGKEALSFAYYYEDLIPNKNGAGGLVVSVLSNPWFIVKHVFTEPKILYFLTLFVPLAFLPFFARTGRIMLAYGLLFCFLATRTAVFSPAFQYSSVILPIAFALTPMALRQLEDDRQAAQLGLNGRKLSRAWLAVALVASLLCSWKFGGVFDNQAFRGGFGRVARGLGPKERETYAWVRENADKIPLNESVGTTNKLGCHVSNRKEVYFYPYAAPNTDWVFIDESELKGGDLERHNRNIQGGKLQEISRHGKMVLFKRKR
;
A
#
# COMPACT_ATOMS: atom_id res chain seq x y z
N MET A 1 13.44 29.20 22.91
CA MET A 1 12.30 29.92 22.30
C MET A 1 12.63 30.00 20.81
N VAL A 2 11.93 29.22 19.97
CA VAL A 2 12.12 29.26 18.51
C VAL A 2 11.05 30.21 17.98
N GLU A 3 11.51 31.30 17.40
CA GLU A 3 10.65 32.29 16.76
C GLU A 3 9.82 31.63 15.65
N THR A 4 8.52 31.81 15.69
CA THR A 4 7.58 31.39 14.63
C THR A 4 7.89 32.18 13.37
N PRO A 5 8.02 31.54 12.19
CA PRO A 5 8.30 32.26 10.94
C PRO A 5 7.22 33.32 10.66
N ALA A 6 7.63 34.55 10.37
CA ALA A 6 6.79 35.74 10.14
C ALA A 6 5.69 35.53 9.05
N VAL A 7 5.84 34.52 8.19
CA VAL A 7 4.84 34.15 7.18
C VAL A 7 3.60 33.51 7.81
N LEU A 8 3.75 32.66 8.82
CA LEU A 8 2.63 32.00 9.50
C LEU A 8 1.82 32.98 10.36
N SER A 9 2.45 34.00 10.94
CA SER A 9 1.77 35.03 11.71
C SER A 9 0.92 35.96 10.84
N ARG A 10 1.30 36.19 9.58
CA ARG A 10 0.53 36.99 8.60
C ARG A 10 -0.59 36.23 7.91
N LEU A 11 -0.46 34.90 7.76
CA LEU A 11 -1.52 34.05 7.18
C LEU A 11 -2.64 33.73 8.19
N ARG A 12 -2.31 33.72 9.47
CA ARG A 12 -3.22 33.39 10.57
C ARG A 12 -4.52 34.23 10.57
N PRO A 13 -4.50 35.59 10.55
CA PRO A 13 -5.73 36.37 10.57
C PRO A 13 -6.56 36.22 9.28
N ARG A 14 -5.92 35.99 8.13
CA ARG A 14 -6.62 35.80 6.84
C ARG A 14 -7.32 34.45 6.75
N VAL A 15 -6.70 33.38 7.22
CA VAL A 15 -7.30 32.05 7.27
C VAL A 15 -8.43 32.01 8.29
N THR A 16 -8.25 32.60 9.46
CA THR A 16 -9.31 32.71 10.50
C THR A 16 -10.47 33.56 10.01
N ALA A 17 -10.18 34.68 9.32
CA ALA A 17 -11.20 35.54 8.73
C ALA A 17 -11.97 34.83 7.60
N LEU A 18 -11.28 34.08 6.73
CA LEU A 18 -11.89 33.27 5.66
C LEU A 18 -12.79 32.17 6.23
N LEU A 19 -12.30 31.43 7.23
CA LEU A 19 -13.10 30.39 7.90
C LEU A 19 -14.30 30.99 8.65
N GLY A 20 -14.11 32.10 9.33
CA GLY A 20 -15.21 32.85 9.98
C GLY A 20 -16.21 33.45 8.98
N TRP A 21 -15.76 33.89 7.80
CA TRP A 21 -16.63 34.33 6.72
C TRP A 21 -17.42 33.16 6.13
N ILE A 22 -16.78 32.02 5.88
CA ILE A 22 -17.45 30.80 5.40
C ILE A 22 -18.49 30.33 6.42
N ASP A 23 -18.12 30.25 7.70
CA ASP A 23 -19.04 29.86 8.76
C ASP A 23 -20.20 30.88 8.93
N GLY A 24 -19.92 32.18 8.83
CA GLY A 24 -20.92 33.23 8.89
C GLY A 24 -21.82 33.25 7.64
N PHE A 25 -21.31 32.94 6.46
CA PHE A 25 -22.08 32.77 5.23
C PHE A 25 -23.00 31.56 5.32
N VAL A 26 -22.46 30.42 5.73
CA VAL A 26 -23.21 29.17 5.91
C VAL A 26 -24.25 29.30 7.02
N ALA A 27 -23.92 30.00 8.13
CA ALA A 27 -24.87 30.27 9.21
C ALA A 27 -26.00 31.20 8.76
N ARG A 28 -25.72 32.22 7.93
CA ARG A 28 -26.76 33.10 7.36
C ARG A 28 -27.65 32.36 6.37
N LEU A 29 -27.09 31.48 5.54
CA LEU A 29 -27.89 30.59 4.70
C LEU A 29 -28.72 29.59 5.54
N ALA A 30 -28.23 29.18 6.69
CA ALA A 30 -28.93 28.26 7.61
C ALA A 30 -30.04 28.95 8.42
N ASN A 31 -29.91 30.25 8.71
CA ASN A 31 -30.84 31.04 9.55
C ASN A 31 -31.94 31.75 8.76
N ALA A 32 -31.91 31.76 7.44
CA ALA A 32 -33.02 32.26 6.65
C ALA A 32 -34.23 31.33 6.86
N SER A 33 -35.32 31.91 7.39
CA SER A 33 -36.44 31.23 8.07
C SER A 33 -37.39 30.36 7.22
N ILE A 34 -37.02 30.00 5.99
CA ILE A 34 -37.78 29.08 5.12
C ILE A 34 -37.16 27.65 5.10
N ASN A 35 -36.16 27.32 5.92
CA ASN A 35 -35.02 26.57 5.45
C ASN A 35 -34.81 25.21 6.11
N TRP A 36 -35.66 24.77 7.00
CA TRP A 36 -35.54 23.39 7.51
C TRP A 36 -35.85 22.33 6.44
N LEU A 37 -36.60 22.67 5.38
CA LEU A 37 -36.93 21.79 4.26
C LEU A 37 -35.91 21.87 3.11
N VAL A 38 -35.29 23.02 2.90
CA VAL A 38 -34.33 23.26 1.81
C VAL A 38 -33.06 22.41 1.98
N TRP A 39 -32.54 22.33 3.20
CA TRP A 39 -31.33 21.56 3.47
C TRP A 39 -31.50 20.05 3.24
N PRO A 40 -32.56 19.38 3.76
CA PRO A 40 -32.81 17.97 3.42
C PRO A 40 -32.94 17.71 1.93
N VAL A 41 -33.58 18.62 1.18
CA VAL A 41 -33.70 18.54 -0.28
C VAL A 41 -32.32 18.64 -0.96
N LEU A 42 -31.50 19.63 -0.56
CA LEU A 42 -30.14 19.79 -1.09
C LEU A 42 -29.27 18.57 -0.79
N TYR A 43 -29.32 18.02 0.43
CA TYR A 43 -28.60 16.81 0.79
C TYR A 43 -29.08 15.59 -0.03
N ALA A 44 -30.39 15.52 -0.29
CA ALA A 44 -30.96 14.45 -1.11
C ALA A 44 -30.52 14.57 -2.57
N ILE A 45 -30.56 15.77 -3.15
CA ILE A 45 -30.10 16.02 -4.51
C ILE A 45 -28.60 15.67 -4.63
N THR A 46 -27.76 16.17 -3.71
CA THR A 46 -26.31 15.93 -3.78
C THR A 46 -25.94 14.48 -3.57
N SER A 47 -26.53 13.81 -2.58
CA SER A 47 -26.24 12.39 -2.29
C SER A 47 -26.86 11.46 -3.33
N GLY A 48 -28.10 11.72 -3.76
CA GLY A 48 -28.79 10.92 -4.77
C GLY A 48 -28.16 11.02 -6.16
N SER A 49 -27.77 12.25 -6.56
CA SER A 49 -27.02 12.45 -7.80
C SER A 49 -25.67 11.76 -7.76
N ALA A 50 -24.94 11.86 -6.64
CA ALA A 50 -23.68 11.17 -6.47
C ALA A 50 -23.84 9.65 -6.54
N ALA A 51 -24.86 9.08 -5.90
CA ALA A 51 -25.17 7.65 -5.95
C ALA A 51 -25.50 7.20 -7.37
N TRP A 52 -26.34 7.96 -8.09
CA TRP A 52 -26.67 7.65 -9.49
C TRP A 52 -25.42 7.66 -10.38
N MET A 53 -24.58 8.69 -10.28
CA MET A 53 -23.36 8.80 -11.05
C MET A 53 -22.38 7.68 -10.73
N LEU A 54 -22.22 7.28 -9.45
CA LEU A 54 -21.37 6.15 -9.07
C LEU A 54 -21.84 4.80 -9.64
N THR A 55 -23.15 4.59 -9.78
CA THR A 55 -23.70 3.37 -10.37
C THR A 55 -23.56 3.31 -11.90
N HIS A 56 -23.30 4.46 -12.56
CA HIS A 56 -23.23 4.57 -14.01
C HIS A 56 -21.82 4.87 -14.55
N LEU A 57 -20.79 4.86 -13.71
CA LEU A 57 -19.42 5.22 -14.06
C LEU A 57 -18.85 4.52 -15.30
N GLY A 58 -19.18 3.23 -15.49
CA GLY A 58 -18.70 2.48 -16.65
C GLY A 58 -19.33 2.90 -17.99
N ARG A 59 -20.47 3.58 -17.97
CA ARG A 59 -21.20 4.04 -19.15
C ARG A 59 -21.00 5.54 -19.44
N MET A 60 -20.44 6.30 -18.50
CA MET A 60 -20.31 7.76 -18.64
C MET A 60 -19.35 8.21 -19.73
N LYS A 61 -18.50 7.31 -20.26
CA LYS A 61 -17.70 7.60 -21.46
C LYS A 61 -18.56 7.86 -22.72
N ASP A 62 -19.75 7.29 -22.74
CA ASP A 62 -20.63 7.29 -23.91
C ASP A 62 -21.90 8.13 -23.69
N VAL A 63 -22.07 8.72 -22.51
CA VAL A 63 -23.23 9.57 -22.20
C VAL A 63 -22.98 10.99 -22.69
N ASP A 64 -23.38 11.25 -23.91
CA ASP A 64 -23.70 12.60 -24.33
C ASP A 64 -24.81 13.14 -23.42
N VAL A 65 -24.49 14.18 -22.65
CA VAL A 65 -25.41 14.79 -21.67
C VAL A 65 -26.76 15.19 -22.32
N ASN A 66 -26.75 15.39 -23.65
CA ASN A 66 -27.94 15.69 -24.45
C ASN A 66 -28.80 14.45 -24.80
N LYS A 67 -28.34 13.24 -24.44
CA LYS A 67 -29.00 11.97 -24.75
C LYS A 67 -29.37 11.13 -23.52
N VAL A 68 -29.54 11.79 -22.36
CA VAL A 68 -30.07 11.10 -21.17
C VAL A 68 -31.49 10.64 -21.46
N GLY A 69 -31.65 9.35 -21.69
CA GLY A 69 -32.97 8.77 -21.99
C GLY A 69 -33.90 8.76 -20.79
N LEU A 70 -35.20 8.67 -21.03
CA LEU A 70 -36.25 8.61 -20.00
C LEU A 70 -35.95 7.57 -18.88
N PRO A 71 -35.41 6.36 -19.17
CA PRO A 71 -35.07 5.38 -18.12
C PRO A 71 -33.98 5.86 -17.16
N ASP A 72 -32.99 6.61 -17.62
CA ASP A 72 -31.91 7.10 -16.80
C ASP A 72 -32.34 8.28 -15.92
N SER A 73 -33.23 9.12 -16.46
CA SER A 73 -33.86 10.20 -15.70
C SER A 73 -34.72 9.64 -14.56
N ILE A 74 -35.48 8.55 -14.80
CA ILE A 74 -36.27 7.87 -13.77
C ILE A 74 -35.35 7.27 -12.70
N ARG A 75 -34.26 6.61 -13.08
CA ARG A 75 -33.28 6.05 -12.12
C ARG A 75 -32.63 7.13 -11.26
N MET A 76 -32.26 8.25 -11.87
CA MET A 76 -31.74 9.40 -11.14
C MET A 76 -32.78 9.94 -10.15
N ALA A 77 -34.03 10.10 -10.58
CA ALA A 77 -35.13 10.53 -9.70
C ALA A 77 -35.37 9.54 -8.55
N LEU A 78 -35.27 8.23 -8.79
CA LEU A 78 -35.34 7.18 -7.75
C LEU A 78 -34.18 7.27 -6.76
N CYS A 79 -32.96 7.52 -7.22
CA CYS A 79 -31.79 7.71 -6.34
C CYS A 79 -31.97 8.95 -5.46
N VAL A 80 -32.42 10.06 -6.03
CA VAL A 80 -32.68 11.31 -5.27
C VAL A 80 -33.85 11.14 -4.32
N GLY A 81 -34.95 10.51 -4.77
CA GLY A 81 -36.11 10.21 -3.94
C GLY A 81 -35.80 9.25 -2.79
N GLY A 82 -35.01 8.22 -3.04
CA GLY A 82 -34.53 7.28 -2.02
C GLY A 82 -33.62 7.96 -1.00
N ALA A 83 -32.71 8.81 -1.44
CA ALA A 83 -31.87 9.64 -0.55
C ALA A 83 -32.72 10.59 0.29
N PHE A 84 -33.73 11.24 -0.30
CA PHE A 84 -34.66 12.10 0.43
C PHE A 84 -35.44 11.31 1.49
N GLY A 85 -35.97 10.16 1.15
CA GLY A 85 -36.66 9.26 2.08
C GLY A 85 -35.80 8.86 3.27
N LEU A 86 -34.52 8.46 3.04
CA LEU A 86 -33.57 8.14 4.09
C LEU A 86 -33.25 9.35 5.00
N ILE A 87 -33.05 10.52 4.42
CA ILE A 87 -32.80 11.75 5.17
C ILE A 87 -34.01 12.12 6.00
N LEU A 88 -35.21 12.05 5.42
CA LEU A 88 -36.45 12.29 6.15
C LEU A 88 -36.67 11.33 7.32
N LEU A 89 -36.37 10.03 7.12
CA LEU A 89 -36.42 9.03 8.20
C LEU A 89 -35.42 9.36 9.32
N LEU A 90 -34.24 9.87 9.01
CA LEU A 90 -33.29 10.33 10.01
C LEU A 90 -33.83 11.52 10.83
N TYR A 91 -34.47 12.48 10.17
CA TYR A 91 -35.09 13.63 10.85
C TYR A 91 -36.24 13.19 11.75
N VAL A 92 -37.17 12.40 11.21
CA VAL A 92 -38.34 11.90 11.96
C VAL A 92 -37.86 10.99 13.12
N GLY A 93 -36.95 10.05 12.85
CA GLY A 93 -36.42 9.17 13.89
C GLY A 93 -35.73 9.94 15.00
N ARG A 94 -34.97 11.00 14.68
CA ARG A 94 -34.32 11.86 15.66
C ARG A 94 -35.34 12.70 16.44
N LEU A 95 -36.36 13.18 15.78
CA LEU A 95 -37.46 13.93 16.41
C LEU A 95 -38.22 13.05 17.43
N VAL A 96 -38.66 11.87 17.01
CA VAL A 96 -39.35 10.89 17.85
C VAL A 96 -38.48 10.48 19.03
N TRP A 97 -37.23 10.17 18.81
CA TRP A 97 -36.29 9.80 19.87
C TRP A 97 -36.08 10.92 20.88
N THR A 98 -35.98 12.20 20.42
CA THR A 98 -35.82 13.34 21.31
C THR A 98 -37.10 13.57 22.11
N TYR A 99 -38.28 13.50 21.47
CA TYR A 99 -39.57 13.61 22.15
C TYR A 99 -39.74 12.56 23.24
N HIS A 100 -39.39 11.29 22.98
CA HIS A 100 -39.46 10.26 24.01
C HIS A 100 -38.59 10.54 25.23
N ARG A 101 -37.46 11.23 25.03
CA ARG A 101 -36.52 11.58 26.12
C ARG A 101 -36.88 12.83 26.88
N THR A 102 -37.33 13.88 26.16
CA THR A 102 -37.54 15.22 26.73
C THR A 102 -39.01 15.61 26.90
N ARG A 103 -39.90 14.82 26.26
CA ARG A 103 -41.36 15.15 26.15
C ARG A 103 -41.65 16.48 25.50
N GLU A 104 -40.71 17.06 24.77
CA GLU A 104 -40.84 18.33 24.07
C GLU A 104 -40.52 18.20 22.59
N TRP A 105 -41.30 18.89 21.74
CA TRP A 105 -41.06 18.97 20.31
C TRP A 105 -40.09 20.11 20.01
N ARG A 106 -38.77 19.81 19.88
CA ARG A 106 -37.71 20.81 19.63
C ARG A 106 -37.25 20.77 18.17
N LEU A 107 -38.17 20.99 17.23
CA LEU A 107 -37.95 20.95 15.79
C LEU A 107 -36.74 21.79 15.31
N PRO A 108 -36.64 23.10 15.66
CA PRO A 108 -35.55 23.95 15.16
C PRO A 108 -34.15 23.50 15.64
N GLU A 109 -34.04 23.05 16.89
CA GLU A 109 -32.78 22.58 17.47
C GLU A 109 -32.33 21.27 16.83
N ILE A 110 -33.26 20.34 16.61
CA ILE A 110 -33.01 19.04 15.98
C ILE A 110 -32.64 19.24 14.51
N ALA A 111 -33.37 20.09 13.80
CA ALA A 111 -33.04 20.42 12.41
C ALA A 111 -31.68 21.09 12.29
N GLY A 112 -31.35 22.03 13.20
CA GLY A 112 -30.02 22.65 13.23
C GLY A 112 -28.88 21.68 13.55
N ASP A 113 -29.09 20.71 14.47
CA ASP A 113 -28.10 19.68 14.81
C ASP A 113 -27.91 18.70 13.64
N LEU A 114 -29.00 18.23 13.03
CA LEU A 114 -28.96 17.33 11.87
C LEU A 114 -28.36 18.01 10.64
N ASN A 115 -28.73 19.26 10.36
CA ASN A 115 -28.14 20.01 9.25
C ASN A 115 -26.64 20.16 9.40
N ARG A 116 -26.14 20.43 10.61
CA ARG A 116 -24.69 20.44 10.86
C ARG A 116 -24.02 19.09 10.57
N ARG A 117 -24.68 17.98 10.95
CA ARG A 117 -24.15 16.62 10.79
C ARG A 117 -24.16 16.15 9.33
N LEU A 118 -25.17 16.58 8.56
CA LEU A 118 -25.35 16.19 7.16
C LEU A 118 -24.60 17.09 6.18
N ARG A 119 -23.97 18.19 6.62
CA ARG A 119 -23.16 19.07 5.78
C ARG A 119 -22.14 18.34 4.88
N PRO A 120 -21.45 17.27 5.32
CA PRO A 120 -20.53 16.53 4.44
C PRO A 120 -21.18 15.98 3.17
N LEU A 121 -22.51 15.76 3.17
CA LEU A 121 -23.22 15.29 1.98
C LEU A 121 -23.18 16.30 0.83
N LEU A 122 -23.02 17.61 1.12
CA LEU A 122 -22.84 18.63 0.09
C LEU A 122 -21.55 18.47 -0.71
N ALA A 123 -20.55 17.79 -0.18
CA ALA A 123 -19.30 17.49 -0.87
C ALA A 123 -19.38 16.25 -1.77
N LEU A 124 -20.44 15.43 -1.63
CA LEU A 124 -20.58 14.20 -2.42
C LEU A 124 -20.59 14.40 -3.95
N PRO A 125 -21.13 15.50 -4.53
CA PRO A 125 -21.03 15.76 -5.97
C PRO A 125 -19.60 15.95 -6.47
N VAL A 126 -18.64 16.22 -5.58
CA VAL A 126 -17.22 16.24 -5.93
C VAL A 126 -16.74 14.85 -6.33
N LEU A 127 -17.32 13.77 -5.76
CA LEU A 127 -16.98 12.38 -6.08
C LEU A 127 -17.23 12.03 -7.56
N PRO A 128 -18.41 12.32 -8.14
CA PRO A 128 -18.64 12.15 -9.58
C PRO A 128 -17.74 13.03 -10.45
N GLY A 129 -17.47 14.25 -10.04
CA GLY A 129 -16.51 15.12 -10.73
C GLY A 129 -15.11 14.52 -10.79
N LEU A 130 -14.67 13.85 -9.71
CA LEU A 130 -13.44 13.05 -9.66
C LEU A 130 -13.42 11.95 -10.71
N THR A 131 -14.53 11.24 -10.84
CA THR A 131 -14.63 10.11 -11.76
C THR A 131 -14.64 10.57 -13.20
N LEU A 132 -15.38 11.63 -13.52
CA LEU A 132 -15.42 12.23 -14.84
C LEU A 132 -14.05 12.76 -15.26
N ALA A 133 -13.41 13.58 -14.43
CA ALA A 133 -12.09 14.13 -14.73
C ALA A 133 -11.00 13.07 -14.82
N GLY A 134 -11.07 12.02 -13.99
CA GLY A 134 -10.08 10.94 -14.00
C GLY A 134 -10.32 9.88 -15.09
N VAL A 135 -11.54 9.73 -15.61
CA VAL A 135 -11.88 8.76 -16.64
C VAL A 135 -11.66 9.36 -18.03
N GLU A 136 -12.03 10.61 -18.25
CA GLU A 136 -11.94 11.24 -19.59
C GLU A 136 -10.52 11.58 -20.03
N LYS A 137 -9.65 11.98 -19.12
CA LYS A 137 -8.30 12.51 -19.49
C LYS A 137 -7.14 11.69 -18.98
N ASP A 138 -7.40 10.59 -18.26
CA ASP A 138 -6.37 9.72 -17.64
C ASP A 138 -5.27 10.54 -16.92
N SER A 139 -5.67 11.66 -16.30
CA SER A 139 -4.76 12.58 -15.62
C SER A 139 -4.68 12.26 -14.12
N PRO A 140 -3.61 11.60 -13.66
CA PRO A 140 -3.42 11.31 -12.23
C PRO A 140 -3.37 12.59 -11.37
N LYS A 141 -2.85 13.69 -11.91
CA LYS A 141 -2.73 14.99 -11.21
C LYS A 141 -4.09 15.54 -10.81
N LEU A 142 -5.02 15.62 -11.76
CA LEU A 142 -6.39 16.08 -11.49
C LEU A 142 -7.10 15.14 -10.52
N THR A 143 -6.91 13.83 -10.67
CA THR A 143 -7.47 12.84 -9.75
C THR A 143 -7.02 13.08 -8.32
N PHE A 144 -5.72 13.29 -8.07
CA PHE A 144 -5.23 13.60 -6.73
C PHE A 144 -5.77 14.93 -6.19
N ALA A 145 -5.85 15.98 -7.01
CA ALA A 145 -6.42 17.26 -6.59
C ALA A 145 -7.86 17.10 -6.12
N TYR A 146 -8.68 16.38 -6.87
CA TYR A 146 -10.07 16.12 -6.49
C TYR A 146 -10.19 15.24 -5.23
N ILE A 147 -9.38 14.18 -5.11
CA ILE A 147 -9.36 13.33 -3.90
C ILE A 147 -9.07 14.18 -2.66
N VAL A 148 -8.06 15.05 -2.74
CA VAL A 148 -7.70 15.94 -1.63
C VAL A 148 -8.85 16.91 -1.30
N LEU A 149 -9.45 17.53 -2.30
CA LEU A 149 -10.58 18.47 -2.09
C LEU A 149 -11.79 17.76 -1.46
N ALA A 150 -12.18 16.58 -1.99
CA ALA A 150 -13.28 15.81 -1.45
C ALA A 150 -13.02 15.36 0.00
N ALA A 151 -11.82 14.86 0.27
CA ALA A 151 -11.45 14.42 1.60
C ALA A 151 -11.43 15.57 2.61
N LEU A 152 -10.88 16.73 2.23
CA LEU A 152 -10.88 17.95 3.07
C LEU A 152 -12.29 18.47 3.34
N ALA A 153 -13.19 18.46 2.35
CA ALA A 153 -14.58 18.87 2.51
C ALA A 153 -15.32 17.98 3.53
N ILE A 154 -15.11 16.65 3.46
CA ILE A 154 -15.68 15.72 4.42
C ILE A 154 -15.04 15.91 5.81
N GLY A 155 -13.73 16.09 5.88
CA GLY A 155 -13.03 16.36 7.12
C GLY A 155 -13.52 17.62 7.83
N TRP A 156 -13.75 18.69 7.07
CA TRP A 156 -14.35 19.92 7.59
C TRP A 156 -15.76 19.70 8.15
N GLY A 157 -16.59 18.92 7.46
CA GLY A 157 -17.90 18.51 7.97
C GLY A 157 -17.82 17.72 9.27
N VAL A 158 -16.88 16.75 9.35
CA VAL A 158 -16.66 15.96 10.57
C VAL A 158 -16.13 16.82 11.71
N TYR A 159 -15.25 17.79 11.45
CA TYR A 159 -14.79 18.74 12.46
C TYR A 159 -15.95 19.54 13.07
N GLY A 160 -16.89 19.99 12.25
CA GLY A 160 -18.11 20.65 12.71
C GLY A 160 -19.05 19.74 13.51
N TRP A 161 -19.10 18.44 13.15
CA TRP A 161 -19.97 17.46 13.80
C TRP A 161 -19.46 17.01 15.18
N VAL A 162 -18.17 16.84 15.35
CA VAL A 162 -17.60 16.37 16.61
C VAL A 162 -17.82 17.41 17.69
N LYS A 163 -18.56 17.06 18.76
CA LYS A 163 -18.73 17.93 19.92
C LYS A 163 -17.38 18.22 20.58
N ALA A 164 -17.12 19.48 20.93
CA ALA A 164 -16.05 19.79 21.86
C ALA A 164 -16.31 19.04 23.18
N PRO A 165 -15.28 18.56 23.89
CA PRO A 165 -15.48 18.19 25.29
C PRO A 165 -16.03 19.45 25.98
N GLU A 166 -17.15 19.31 26.67
CA GLU A 166 -17.64 20.38 27.55
C GLU A 166 -16.47 20.71 28.50
N PRO A 167 -16.15 22.01 28.71
CA PRO A 167 -15.21 22.36 29.75
C PRO A 167 -15.78 21.74 31.04
N GLU A 168 -14.93 21.03 31.79
CA GLU A 168 -15.30 20.50 33.09
C GLU A 168 -15.87 21.69 33.89
N ARG A 169 -17.18 21.83 33.87
CA ARG A 169 -17.86 22.65 34.89
C ARG A 169 -17.64 21.90 36.19
N PHE A 170 -16.89 22.52 37.07
CA PHE A 170 -16.86 22.15 38.47
C PHE A 170 -18.26 22.42 39.07
N THR A 171 -19.24 21.68 38.62
CA THR A 171 -20.49 21.51 39.36
C THR A 171 -20.30 20.27 40.24
N VAL A 172 -20.29 20.50 41.50
CA VAL A 172 -20.40 19.48 42.54
C VAL A 172 -21.82 18.88 42.49
N GLU A 173 -22.17 18.28 41.36
CA GLU A 173 -23.31 17.39 41.22
C GLU A 173 -22.73 16.06 40.75
N ASP A 174 -22.91 15.01 41.55
CA ASP A 174 -22.51 13.64 41.26
C ASP A 174 -22.90 13.32 39.81
N PRO A 175 -21.94 13.05 38.91
CA PRO A 175 -22.28 12.52 37.60
C PRO A 175 -22.87 11.13 37.89
N GLU A 176 -24.12 10.87 37.53
CA GLU A 176 -24.63 9.49 37.42
C GLU A 176 -23.57 8.68 36.65
N GLU A 177 -22.80 7.92 37.42
CA GLU A 177 -21.75 7.06 36.87
C GLU A 177 -22.45 6.09 35.95
N LYS A 178 -22.29 6.33 34.64
CA LYS A 178 -22.78 5.34 33.65
C LYS A 178 -22.19 4.00 34.05
N PRO A 179 -23.02 3.02 34.40
CA PRO A 179 -22.54 1.75 34.95
C PRO A 179 -21.47 1.18 34.01
N ALA A 180 -20.31 0.86 34.60
CA ALA A 180 -19.18 0.31 33.82
C ALA A 180 -19.69 -0.91 33.07
N PRO A 181 -19.37 -1.04 31.76
CA PRO A 181 -19.88 -2.12 30.93
C PRO A 181 -19.53 -3.47 31.60
N THR A 182 -20.49 -4.35 31.69
CA THR A 182 -20.33 -5.69 32.29
C THR A 182 -19.16 -6.45 31.68
N ARG A 183 -18.56 -7.39 32.41
CA ARG A 183 -17.46 -8.23 31.85
C ARG A 183 -17.86 -8.89 30.54
N ALA A 184 -19.09 -9.38 30.40
CA ALA A 184 -19.63 -9.97 29.18
C ALA A 184 -19.66 -8.99 28.02
N ARG A 185 -20.12 -7.74 28.21
CA ARG A 185 -20.17 -6.71 27.18
C ARG A 185 -18.77 -6.25 26.76
N ARG A 186 -17.81 -6.20 27.69
CA ARG A 186 -16.39 -5.93 27.36
C ARG A 186 -15.77 -7.07 26.56
N ALA A 187 -16.05 -8.33 26.95
CA ALA A 187 -15.56 -9.51 26.23
C ALA A 187 -16.14 -9.59 24.82
N LEU A 188 -17.46 -9.37 24.67
CA LEU A 188 -18.12 -9.31 23.37
C LEU A 188 -17.50 -8.22 22.45
N GLY A 189 -17.29 -7.01 22.99
CA GLY A 189 -16.67 -5.93 22.24
C GLY A 189 -15.25 -6.25 21.78
N LYS A 190 -14.43 -6.91 22.62
CA LYS A 190 -13.09 -7.39 22.24
C LYS A 190 -13.17 -8.49 21.18
N GLY A 191 -14.12 -9.43 21.33
CA GLY A 191 -14.34 -10.51 20.37
C GLY A 191 -14.73 -9.99 18.97
N LEU A 192 -15.66 -9.03 18.90
CA LEU A 192 -16.07 -8.41 17.64
C LEU A 192 -14.91 -7.69 16.93
N VAL A 193 -14.06 -7.00 17.68
CA VAL A 193 -12.89 -6.34 17.12
C VAL A 193 -11.86 -7.36 16.62
N ALA A 194 -11.59 -8.41 17.38
CA ALA A 194 -10.68 -9.49 16.95
C ALA A 194 -11.21 -10.18 15.69
N LEU A 195 -12.52 -10.42 15.62
CA LEU A 195 -13.17 -10.95 14.42
C LEU A 195 -13.00 -10.00 13.23
N ALA A 196 -13.19 -8.69 13.40
CA ALA A 196 -13.03 -7.71 12.33
C ALA A 196 -11.58 -7.65 11.82
N VAL A 197 -10.59 -7.67 12.72
CA VAL A 197 -9.16 -7.72 12.35
C VAL A 197 -8.82 -9.03 11.64
N GLY A 198 -9.33 -10.17 12.13
CA GLY A 198 -9.17 -11.48 11.50
C GLY A 198 -9.82 -11.55 10.12
N ALA A 199 -11.02 -10.97 9.97
CA ALA A 199 -11.73 -10.90 8.70
C ALA A 199 -10.99 -10.02 7.67
N LEU A 200 -10.40 -8.90 8.10
CA LEU A 200 -9.56 -8.07 7.23
C LEU A 200 -8.32 -8.83 6.76
N TRP A 201 -7.64 -9.52 7.67
CA TRP A 201 -6.49 -10.35 7.33
C TRP A 201 -6.84 -11.46 6.36
N ALA A 202 -7.85 -12.28 6.72
CA ALA A 202 -8.29 -13.41 5.89
C ALA A 202 -8.82 -12.93 4.53
N GLY A 203 -9.60 -11.84 4.51
CA GLY A 203 -10.12 -11.23 3.29
C GLY A 203 -9.02 -10.74 2.35
N TYR A 204 -8.01 -10.04 2.89
CA TYR A 204 -6.84 -9.62 2.11
C TYR A 204 -6.08 -10.84 1.58
N GLY A 205 -5.72 -11.78 2.47
CA GLY A 205 -4.95 -12.97 2.12
C GLY A 205 -5.66 -13.80 1.04
N PHE A 206 -6.95 -14.08 1.21
CA PHE A 206 -7.75 -14.84 0.23
C PHE A 206 -7.85 -14.11 -1.11
N PHE A 207 -8.22 -12.82 -1.09
CA PHE A 207 -8.44 -12.05 -2.31
C PHE A 207 -7.16 -11.94 -3.14
N PHE A 208 -6.06 -11.52 -2.51
CA PHE A 208 -4.80 -11.33 -3.23
C PHE A 208 -4.10 -12.65 -3.58
N SER A 209 -4.24 -13.72 -2.80
CA SER A 209 -3.78 -15.05 -3.19
C SER A 209 -4.46 -15.51 -4.47
N ARG A 210 -5.80 -15.42 -4.50
CA ARG A 210 -6.57 -15.78 -5.70
C ARG A 210 -6.17 -14.95 -6.91
N LEU A 211 -6.03 -13.62 -6.72
CA LEU A 211 -5.67 -12.72 -7.81
C LEU A 211 -4.26 -12.99 -8.35
N SER A 212 -3.28 -13.25 -7.46
CA SER A 212 -1.90 -13.59 -7.83
C SER A 212 -1.83 -14.93 -8.58
N ILE A 213 -2.58 -15.94 -8.15
CA ILE A 213 -2.67 -17.24 -8.84
C ILE A 213 -3.29 -17.05 -10.23
N ILE A 214 -4.39 -16.32 -10.36
CA ILE A 214 -5.02 -16.03 -11.67
C ILE A 214 -4.02 -15.32 -12.59
N ASN A 215 -3.29 -14.35 -12.07
CA ASN A 215 -2.29 -13.60 -12.84
C ASN A 215 -1.13 -14.50 -13.28
N HIS A 216 -0.69 -15.43 -12.43
CA HIS A 216 0.31 -16.46 -12.76
C HIS A 216 -0.21 -17.42 -13.83
N HIS A 217 -1.42 -17.93 -13.70
CA HIS A 217 -2.05 -18.81 -14.68
C HIS A 217 -2.36 -18.11 -16.01
N ALA A 218 -2.50 -16.78 -16.03
CA ALA A 218 -2.54 -15.97 -17.25
C ALA A 218 -1.16 -15.76 -17.91
N LEU A 219 -0.10 -16.41 -17.41
CA LEU A 219 1.29 -16.31 -17.88
C LEU A 219 1.84 -14.87 -17.80
N ASN A 220 1.37 -14.08 -16.85
CA ASN A 220 1.84 -12.71 -16.62
C ASN A 220 3.02 -12.60 -15.64
N THR A 221 3.46 -13.71 -15.06
CA THR A 221 4.63 -13.79 -14.20
C THR A 221 5.89 -14.20 -14.97
N ARG A 222 7.05 -13.93 -14.40
CA ARG A 222 8.33 -14.08 -15.07
C ARG A 222 9.30 -14.97 -14.29
N THR A 223 10.19 -15.63 -15.02
CA THR A 223 11.25 -16.46 -14.43
C THR A 223 12.26 -15.62 -13.65
N ILE A 224 12.54 -14.39 -14.16
CA ILE A 224 13.53 -13.49 -13.54
C ILE A 224 13.18 -13.14 -12.10
N ASP A 225 11.91 -13.03 -11.76
CA ASP A 225 11.49 -12.74 -10.38
C ASP A 225 10.89 -14.00 -9.73
N LEU A 226 9.67 -14.40 -10.12
CA LEU A 226 8.98 -15.53 -9.49
C LEU A 226 9.76 -16.84 -9.60
N GLY A 227 10.31 -17.14 -10.77
CA GLY A 227 11.08 -18.38 -10.98
C GLY A 227 12.35 -18.45 -10.13
N TYR A 228 13.02 -17.30 -9.89
CA TYR A 228 14.19 -17.24 -9.00
C TYR A 228 13.79 -17.65 -7.58
N TYR A 229 12.77 -17.02 -7.01
CA TYR A 229 12.33 -17.32 -5.66
C TYR A 229 11.77 -18.73 -5.52
N ASP A 230 11.01 -19.22 -6.50
CA ASP A 230 10.52 -20.60 -6.51
C ASP A 230 11.68 -21.60 -6.50
N ASN A 231 12.72 -21.37 -7.31
CA ASN A 231 13.93 -22.20 -7.30
C ASN A 231 14.72 -22.10 -5.98
N ILE A 232 14.81 -20.91 -5.37
CA ILE A 232 15.45 -20.71 -4.05
C ILE A 232 14.74 -21.52 -2.97
N PHE A 233 13.41 -21.47 -2.93
CA PHE A 233 12.62 -22.26 -1.98
C PHE A 233 12.83 -23.77 -2.21
N TYR A 234 12.76 -24.22 -3.46
CA TYR A 234 13.04 -25.62 -3.82
C TYR A 234 14.45 -26.06 -3.39
N GLN A 235 15.48 -25.29 -3.71
CA GLN A 235 16.86 -25.61 -3.37
C GLN A 235 17.05 -25.62 -1.85
N SER A 236 16.45 -24.69 -1.13
CA SER A 236 16.59 -24.57 0.32
C SER A 236 16.01 -25.76 1.07
N ILE A 237 14.86 -26.31 0.65
CA ILE A 237 14.30 -27.55 1.26
C ILE A 237 15.11 -28.81 0.91
N HIS A 238 15.97 -28.73 -0.11
CA HIS A 238 16.85 -29.82 -0.50
C HIS A 238 18.30 -29.63 0.00
N GLY A 239 18.49 -28.84 1.06
CA GLY A 239 19.79 -28.67 1.73
C GLY A 239 20.77 -27.75 1.02
N ARG A 240 20.32 -26.95 0.08
CA ARG A 240 21.13 -25.96 -0.66
C ARG A 240 20.56 -24.53 -0.43
N PRO A 241 20.78 -23.95 0.76
CA PRO A 241 20.21 -22.67 1.16
C PRO A 241 20.66 -21.56 0.21
N LEU A 242 19.69 -20.75 -0.24
CA LEU A 242 19.87 -19.63 -1.17
C LEU A 242 20.51 -20.00 -2.53
N ALA A 243 20.62 -21.28 -2.89
CA ALA A 243 21.03 -21.68 -4.23
C ALA A 243 19.93 -21.33 -5.24
N CYS A 244 20.33 -20.92 -6.45
CA CYS A 244 19.41 -20.63 -7.56
C CYS A 244 20.13 -20.84 -8.89
N THR A 245 19.77 -21.88 -9.62
CA THR A 245 20.46 -22.24 -10.87
C THR A 245 20.10 -21.31 -12.04
N LEU A 246 19.06 -20.50 -11.91
CA LEU A 246 18.68 -19.46 -12.86
C LEU A 246 19.57 -18.21 -12.77
N ILE A 247 20.33 -18.06 -11.68
CA ILE A 247 21.26 -16.97 -11.49
C ILE A 247 22.68 -17.45 -11.85
N ARG A 248 23.42 -16.61 -12.56
CA ARG A 248 24.82 -16.91 -12.86
C ARG A 248 25.60 -17.08 -11.55
N GLY A 249 26.38 -18.14 -11.46
CA GLY A 249 27.09 -18.52 -10.23
C GLY A 249 26.28 -19.37 -9.25
N GLY A 250 24.98 -19.61 -9.51
CA GLY A 250 24.16 -20.57 -8.77
C GLY A 250 23.80 -20.17 -7.33
N TYR A 251 24.08 -18.93 -6.90
CA TYR A 251 23.87 -18.47 -5.54
C TYR A 251 23.17 -17.11 -5.48
N HIS A 252 21.96 -17.08 -4.90
CA HIS A 252 21.17 -15.87 -4.79
C HIS A 252 21.79 -14.81 -3.88
N GLY A 253 22.50 -15.25 -2.83
CA GLY A 253 23.14 -14.34 -1.87
C GLY A 253 24.18 -13.42 -2.47
N SER A 254 24.62 -13.66 -3.71
CA SER A 254 25.46 -12.71 -4.45
C SER A 254 24.65 -11.50 -5.01
N ALA A 255 23.33 -11.66 -5.25
CA ALA A 255 22.42 -10.58 -5.66
C ALA A 255 21.78 -9.87 -4.47
N HIS A 256 21.07 -10.66 -3.68
CA HIS A 256 20.42 -10.25 -2.44
C HIS A 256 20.67 -11.29 -1.36
N PHE A 257 21.04 -10.85 -0.17
CA PHE A 257 21.24 -11.75 0.96
C PHE A 257 20.03 -11.69 1.88
N ASP A 258 19.14 -12.67 1.70
CA ASP A 258 17.84 -12.75 2.38
C ASP A 258 17.63 -14.12 3.08
N PRO A 259 18.45 -14.45 4.11
CA PRO A 259 18.39 -15.73 4.81
C PRO A 259 17.05 -16.05 5.48
N LEU A 260 16.16 -15.05 5.66
CA LEU A 260 14.79 -15.29 6.13
C LEU A 260 14.05 -16.27 5.20
N LEU A 261 14.34 -16.28 3.90
CA LEU A 261 13.71 -17.22 2.95
C LEU A 261 14.02 -18.68 3.29
N VAL A 262 15.23 -18.96 3.80
CA VAL A 262 15.59 -20.31 4.25
C VAL A 262 14.74 -20.76 5.43
N LEU A 263 14.45 -19.83 6.37
CA LEU A 263 13.59 -20.11 7.52
C LEU A 263 12.12 -20.30 7.11
N LEU A 264 11.68 -19.68 6.02
CA LEU A 264 10.34 -19.82 5.48
C LEU A 264 10.20 -21.02 4.53
N SER A 265 11.32 -21.56 4.02
CA SER A 265 11.28 -22.63 3.02
C SER A 265 10.56 -23.91 3.45
N PRO A 266 10.50 -24.33 4.73
CA PRO A 266 9.69 -25.49 5.13
C PRO A 266 8.19 -25.35 4.77
N LEU A 267 7.65 -24.13 4.69
CA LEU A 267 6.27 -23.90 4.27
C LEU A 267 6.04 -24.31 2.81
N TYR A 268 7.09 -24.27 1.99
CA TYR A 268 7.03 -24.68 0.58
C TYR A 268 6.70 -26.17 0.40
N LEU A 269 6.97 -27.01 1.42
CA LEU A 269 6.61 -28.44 1.40
C LEU A 269 5.10 -28.68 1.33
N LEU A 270 4.27 -27.71 1.75
CA LEU A 270 2.82 -27.82 1.68
C LEU A 270 2.31 -27.87 0.24
N TYR A 271 2.95 -27.15 -0.68
CA TYR A 271 2.67 -27.16 -2.10
C TYR A 271 3.91 -26.67 -2.87
N PRO A 272 4.81 -27.55 -3.30
CA PRO A 272 6.14 -27.17 -3.80
C PRO A 272 6.08 -26.61 -5.23
N ARG A 273 5.51 -25.45 -5.40
CA ARG A 273 5.31 -24.72 -6.67
C ARG A 273 5.23 -23.21 -6.42
N ALA A 274 5.40 -22.44 -7.47
CA ALA A 274 5.39 -20.97 -7.44
C ALA A 274 4.12 -20.37 -6.81
N GLU A 275 2.97 -21.02 -6.96
CA GLU A 275 1.70 -20.58 -6.35
C GLU A 275 1.79 -20.50 -4.82
N MET A 276 2.57 -21.39 -4.19
CA MET A 276 2.73 -21.41 -2.73
C MET A 276 3.38 -20.12 -2.22
N ILE A 277 4.43 -19.66 -2.89
CA ILE A 277 5.11 -18.43 -2.46
C ILE A 277 4.29 -17.17 -2.75
N LEU A 278 3.44 -17.19 -3.78
CA LEU A 278 2.47 -16.13 -4.04
C LEU A 278 1.41 -16.04 -2.92
N VAL A 279 0.90 -17.21 -2.48
CA VAL A 279 -0.05 -17.29 -1.34
C VAL A 279 0.64 -16.84 -0.05
N LEU A 280 1.86 -17.32 0.19
CA LEU A 280 2.67 -16.94 1.37
C LEU A 280 2.80 -15.41 1.45
N GLN A 281 3.17 -14.75 0.35
CA GLN A 281 3.29 -13.29 0.30
C GLN A 281 1.97 -12.59 0.60
N ALA A 282 0.86 -13.01 -0.02
CA ALA A 282 -0.44 -12.38 0.17
C ALA A 282 -0.94 -12.51 1.61
N VAL A 283 -0.84 -13.71 2.20
CA VAL A 283 -1.23 -13.97 3.58
C VAL A 283 -0.34 -13.19 4.56
N TRP A 284 0.97 -13.14 4.30
CA TRP A 284 1.93 -12.41 5.12
C TRP A 284 1.67 -10.89 5.11
N LEU A 285 1.48 -10.29 3.93
CA LEU A 285 1.16 -8.86 3.81
C LEU A 285 -0.16 -8.54 4.50
N GLY A 286 -1.19 -9.39 4.33
CA GLY A 286 -2.45 -9.26 5.05
C GLY A 286 -2.28 -9.33 6.57
N ALA A 287 -1.35 -10.16 7.07
CA ALA A 287 -1.06 -10.26 8.52
C ALA A 287 -0.58 -8.94 9.13
N GLY A 288 -0.07 -8.01 8.33
CA GLY A 288 0.28 -6.65 8.77
C GLY A 288 -0.89 -5.84 9.35
N VAL A 289 -2.14 -6.22 9.04
CA VAL A 289 -3.35 -5.65 9.66
C VAL A 289 -3.31 -5.79 11.18
N VAL A 290 -2.79 -6.91 11.70
CA VAL A 290 -2.74 -7.19 13.15
C VAL A 290 -1.83 -6.22 13.89
N PRO A 291 -0.51 -6.13 13.60
CA PRO A 291 0.35 -5.16 14.27
C PRO A 291 -0.05 -3.72 13.98
N MET A 292 -0.65 -3.41 12.83
CA MET A 292 -1.15 -2.08 12.53
C MET A 292 -2.31 -1.70 13.46
N TYR A 293 -3.28 -2.60 13.65
CA TYR A 293 -4.35 -2.40 14.63
C TYR A 293 -3.81 -2.22 16.05
N LEU A 294 -2.90 -3.10 16.47
CA LEU A 294 -2.33 -3.07 17.82
C LEU A 294 -1.54 -1.80 18.08
N LEU A 295 -0.72 -1.34 17.13
CA LEU A 295 0.02 -0.09 17.21
C LEU A 295 -0.92 1.12 17.27
N ALA A 296 -1.92 1.16 16.40
CA ALA A 296 -2.92 2.22 16.43
C ALA A 296 -3.71 2.22 17.75
N ARG A 297 -4.04 1.04 18.27
CA ARG A 297 -4.74 0.88 19.56
C ARG A 297 -3.90 1.36 20.74
N GLU A 298 -2.61 1.09 20.72
CA GLU A 298 -1.64 1.57 21.71
C GLU A 298 -1.58 3.11 21.73
N LYS A 299 -1.62 3.75 20.56
CA LYS A 299 -1.51 5.21 20.43
C LYS A 299 -2.82 5.95 20.70
N LEU A 300 -3.93 5.46 20.16
CA LEU A 300 -5.21 6.17 20.17
C LEU A 300 -6.14 5.75 21.30
N GLY A 301 -5.87 4.62 21.97
CA GLY A 301 -6.68 4.11 23.05
C GLY A 301 -8.11 3.70 22.67
N LYS A 302 -8.52 3.78 21.39
CA LYS A 302 -9.91 3.57 20.93
C LYS A 302 -9.96 2.50 19.82
N PRO A 303 -10.92 1.53 19.87
CA PRO A 303 -10.94 0.41 18.91
C PRO A 303 -11.31 0.85 17.49
N LEU A 304 -12.34 1.69 17.31
CA LEU A 304 -12.84 2.07 15.99
C LEU A 304 -11.83 2.89 15.15
N PRO A 305 -11.20 3.96 15.70
CA PRO A 305 -10.13 4.64 14.99
C PRO A 305 -8.96 3.73 14.61
N SER A 306 -8.61 2.79 15.50
CA SER A 306 -7.54 1.83 15.25
C SER A 306 -7.90 0.83 14.15
N LEU A 307 -9.16 0.36 14.12
CA LEU A 307 -9.67 -0.49 13.07
C LEU A 307 -9.72 0.24 11.72
N ALA A 308 -10.11 1.53 11.72
CA ALA A 308 -10.08 2.35 10.50
C ALA A 308 -8.67 2.44 9.89
N ILE A 309 -7.62 2.62 10.71
CA ILE A 309 -6.24 2.67 10.22
C ILE A 309 -5.79 1.28 9.69
N ALA A 310 -6.15 0.20 10.39
CA ALA A 310 -5.87 -1.16 9.91
C ALA A 310 -6.60 -1.48 8.60
N PHE A 311 -7.81 -0.97 8.43
CA PHE A 311 -8.58 -1.06 7.18
C PHE A 311 -7.92 -0.25 6.06
N MET A 312 -7.44 0.97 6.34
CA MET A 312 -6.68 1.79 5.38
C MET A 312 -5.41 1.05 4.92
N TYR A 313 -4.71 0.34 5.82
CA TYR A 313 -3.55 -0.48 5.47
C TYR A 313 -3.93 -1.59 4.47
N ALA A 314 -5.01 -2.33 4.73
CA ALA A 314 -5.48 -3.38 3.83
C ALA A 314 -5.93 -2.86 2.46
N LEU A 315 -6.36 -1.60 2.36
CA LEU A 315 -6.80 -0.97 1.11
C LEU A 315 -5.72 -0.15 0.40
N PHE A 316 -4.47 -0.18 0.88
CA PHE A 316 -3.46 0.74 0.39
C PHE A 316 -2.94 0.36 -1.01
N PRO A 317 -3.02 1.26 -2.03
CA PRO A 317 -2.68 0.93 -3.41
C PRO A 317 -1.26 0.40 -3.61
N ALA A 318 -0.25 0.99 -2.94
CA ALA A 318 1.13 0.54 -3.08
C ALA A 318 1.39 -0.81 -2.40
N LEU A 319 0.63 -1.18 -1.36
CA LEU A 319 0.66 -2.54 -0.79
C LEU A 319 0.12 -3.56 -1.80
N HIS A 320 -0.96 -3.20 -2.51
CA HIS A 320 -1.53 -4.04 -3.55
C HIS A 320 -0.57 -4.22 -4.74
N GLY A 321 0.08 -3.13 -5.17
CA GLY A 321 1.07 -3.18 -6.25
C GLY A 321 2.26 -4.05 -5.90
N ALA A 322 2.82 -3.89 -4.71
CA ALA A 322 3.91 -4.72 -4.20
C ALA A 322 3.51 -6.20 -4.12
N ASN A 323 2.27 -6.52 -3.70
CA ASN A 323 1.75 -7.89 -3.67
C ASN A 323 1.59 -8.49 -5.06
N MET A 324 1.19 -7.69 -6.04
CA MET A 324 0.89 -8.17 -7.40
C MET A 324 2.09 -8.16 -8.33
N TYR A 325 3.22 -7.59 -7.92
CA TYR A 325 4.49 -7.74 -8.61
C TYR A 325 5.19 -9.02 -8.13
N GLU A 326 4.57 -10.17 -8.41
CA GLU A 326 5.10 -11.51 -8.13
C GLU A 326 5.51 -11.70 -6.65
N PHE A 327 6.44 -12.62 -6.36
CA PHE A 327 7.01 -12.74 -5.02
C PHE A 327 8.32 -11.96 -4.92
N HIS A 328 8.47 -11.19 -3.84
CA HIS A 328 9.73 -10.52 -3.50
C HIS A 328 9.96 -10.53 -1.98
N SER A 329 11.14 -10.91 -1.54
CA SER A 329 11.51 -10.92 -0.12
C SER A 329 11.30 -9.58 0.56
N LEU A 330 11.57 -8.47 -0.13
CA LEU A 330 11.40 -7.11 0.40
C LEU A 330 9.95 -6.80 0.84
N THR A 331 8.96 -7.41 0.23
CA THR A 331 7.55 -7.19 0.60
C THR A 331 7.25 -7.67 2.02
N LEU A 332 7.94 -8.71 2.46
CA LEU A 332 7.80 -9.28 3.80
C LEU A 332 8.20 -8.29 4.92
N LEU A 333 8.91 -7.22 4.57
CA LEU A 333 9.34 -6.17 5.49
C LEU A 333 8.17 -5.47 6.18
N SER A 334 7.06 -5.25 5.47
CA SER A 334 5.97 -4.41 5.97
C SER A 334 5.36 -4.91 7.29
N PRO A 335 4.94 -6.17 7.45
CA PRO A 335 4.45 -6.68 8.73
C PRO A 335 5.54 -6.73 9.81
N ILE A 336 6.80 -7.05 9.44
CA ILE A 336 7.92 -7.15 10.39
C ILE A 336 8.19 -5.78 11.04
N ILE A 337 8.28 -4.72 10.25
CA ILE A 337 8.51 -3.35 10.77
C ILE A 337 7.32 -2.87 11.61
N LEU A 338 6.09 -3.20 11.22
CA LEU A 338 4.91 -2.86 12.03
C LEU A 338 4.94 -3.55 13.40
N TRP A 339 5.34 -4.82 13.47
CA TRP A 339 5.55 -5.53 14.73
C TRP A 339 6.70 -4.93 15.54
N LEU A 340 7.83 -4.62 14.91
CA LEU A 340 8.98 -4.00 15.56
C LEU A 340 8.57 -2.67 16.21
N LEU A 341 7.87 -1.81 15.47
CA LEU A 341 7.41 -0.52 15.96
C LEU A 341 6.31 -0.66 17.02
N TYR A 342 5.40 -1.63 16.88
CA TYR A 342 4.43 -1.92 17.92
C TYR A 342 5.11 -2.30 19.24
N PHE A 343 6.08 -3.21 19.23
CA PHE A 343 6.79 -3.60 20.44
C PHE A 343 7.70 -2.48 20.99
N LEU A 344 8.28 -1.67 20.12
CA LEU A 344 9.00 -0.47 20.52
C LEU A 344 8.06 0.46 21.28
N GLU A 345 6.93 0.83 20.70
CA GLU A 345 5.97 1.81 21.25
C GLU A 345 5.25 1.31 22.50
N ARG A 346 5.06 0.00 22.63
CA ARG A 346 4.55 -0.66 23.83
C ARG A 346 5.60 -0.78 24.95
N GLY A 347 6.87 -0.51 24.67
CA GLY A 347 7.98 -0.67 25.63
C GLY A 347 8.44 -2.12 25.84
N SER A 348 7.95 -3.09 25.05
CA SER A 348 8.29 -4.50 25.18
C SER A 348 9.71 -4.78 24.65
N THR A 349 10.66 -4.97 25.54
CA THR A 349 12.07 -5.22 25.18
C THR A 349 12.25 -6.59 24.51
N ARG A 350 11.57 -7.63 25.03
CA ARG A 350 11.65 -8.98 24.42
C ARG A 350 11.03 -9.00 23.02
N GLY A 351 9.81 -8.44 22.87
CA GLY A 351 9.16 -8.37 21.56
C GLY A 351 9.96 -7.59 20.54
N TYR A 352 10.58 -6.48 20.95
CA TYR A 352 11.44 -5.67 20.10
C TYR A 352 12.63 -6.46 19.54
N TYR A 353 13.42 -7.11 20.40
CA TYR A 353 14.58 -7.86 19.93
C TYR A 353 14.22 -9.15 19.17
N LEU A 354 13.12 -9.82 19.55
CA LEU A 354 12.63 -10.97 18.78
C LEU A 354 12.20 -10.58 17.36
N THR A 355 11.64 -9.40 17.16
CA THR A 355 11.27 -8.90 15.82
C THR A 355 12.42 -8.26 15.08
N LEU A 356 13.44 -7.78 15.77
CA LEU A 356 14.66 -7.27 15.16
C LEU A 356 15.41 -8.36 14.38
N ILE A 357 15.40 -9.60 14.87
CA ILE A 357 16.09 -10.72 14.21
C ILE A 357 15.56 -10.97 12.79
N PRO A 358 14.25 -11.25 12.56
CA PRO A 358 13.76 -11.45 11.20
C PRO A 358 13.88 -10.19 10.34
N ALA A 359 13.86 -8.98 10.92
CA ALA A 359 14.12 -7.76 10.17
C ALA A 359 15.56 -7.71 9.61
N LEU A 360 16.57 -8.09 10.41
CA LEU A 360 17.97 -8.18 9.97
C LEU A 360 18.17 -9.25 8.90
N LEU A 361 17.50 -10.42 9.06
CA LEU A 361 17.63 -11.56 8.16
C LEU A 361 16.85 -11.39 6.84
N LEU A 362 16.11 -10.31 6.67
CA LEU A 362 15.21 -10.16 5.54
C LEU A 362 15.97 -9.83 4.24
N ARG A 363 16.84 -8.82 4.27
CA ARG A 363 17.66 -8.40 3.13
C ARG A 363 18.83 -7.53 3.60
N GLU A 364 19.92 -7.53 2.85
CA GLU A 364 21.17 -6.86 3.18
C GLU A 364 21.06 -5.35 3.44
N ASP A 365 20.09 -4.66 2.85
CA ASP A 365 19.91 -3.20 2.98
C ASP A 365 18.93 -2.80 4.10
N VAL A 366 18.12 -3.71 4.61
CA VAL A 366 17.18 -3.46 5.72
C VAL A 366 17.88 -2.97 6.99
N PRO A 367 19.09 -3.43 7.36
CA PRO A 367 19.84 -2.87 8.47
C PRO A 367 20.03 -1.36 8.40
N LEU A 368 20.16 -0.76 7.22
CA LEU A 368 20.26 0.69 7.06
C LEU A 368 18.94 1.40 7.43
N LEU A 369 17.78 0.83 7.06
CA LEU A 369 16.48 1.31 7.49
C LEU A 369 16.33 1.22 9.02
N LEU A 370 16.80 0.11 9.62
CA LEU A 370 16.76 -0.10 11.07
C LEU A 370 17.59 0.96 11.83
N CYS A 371 18.66 1.49 11.24
CA CYS A 371 19.40 2.62 11.83
C CYS A 371 18.50 3.85 12.00
N PHE A 372 17.62 4.16 11.07
CA PHE A 372 16.68 5.29 11.19
C PHE A 372 15.58 5.03 12.24
N VAL A 373 15.11 3.79 12.38
CA VAL A 373 14.24 3.40 13.49
C VAL A 373 14.97 3.55 14.83
N ALA A 374 16.24 3.19 14.89
CA ALA A 374 17.07 3.32 16.07
C ALA A 374 17.34 4.79 16.44
N ILE A 375 17.60 5.66 15.46
CA ILE A 375 17.73 7.11 15.68
C ILE A 375 16.43 7.67 16.27
N TYR A 376 15.26 7.26 15.75
CA TYR A 376 13.98 7.63 16.36
C TYR A 376 13.91 7.20 17.83
N ALA A 377 14.28 5.95 18.13
CA ALA A 377 14.27 5.45 19.50
C ALA A 377 15.16 6.32 20.42
N ILE A 378 16.36 6.67 19.99
CA ILE A 378 17.28 7.53 20.74
C ILE A 378 16.67 8.93 20.96
N LEU A 379 16.17 9.55 19.89
CA LEU A 379 15.62 10.91 19.92
C LEU A 379 14.27 11.01 20.65
N SER A 380 13.59 9.88 20.91
CA SER A 380 12.31 9.85 21.60
C SER A 380 12.41 10.29 23.07
N GLY A 381 13.60 10.25 23.67
CA GLY A 381 13.84 10.62 25.06
C GLY A 381 13.17 9.70 26.12
N ARG A 382 12.60 8.57 25.70
CA ARG A 382 11.89 7.66 26.60
C ARG A 382 12.85 6.72 27.34
N PRO A 383 12.59 6.37 28.60
CA PRO A 383 13.45 5.46 29.35
C PRO A 383 13.69 4.11 28.64
N GLY A 384 14.94 3.72 28.51
CA GLY A 384 15.35 2.47 27.86
C GLY A 384 15.31 2.43 26.33
N TYR A 385 14.81 3.47 25.66
CA TYR A 385 14.75 3.54 24.20
C TYR A 385 16.12 3.86 23.60
N ALA A 386 16.90 4.73 24.22
CA ALA A 386 18.27 5.03 23.78
C ALA A 386 19.13 3.77 23.73
N ARG A 387 19.06 2.90 24.74
CA ARG A 387 19.78 1.62 24.75
C ARG A 387 19.36 0.73 23.59
N LYS A 388 18.03 0.58 23.34
CA LYS A 388 17.54 -0.18 22.19
C LYS A 388 18.05 0.40 20.88
N GLY A 389 18.04 1.74 20.74
CA GLY A 389 18.55 2.43 19.56
C GLY A 389 20.02 2.15 19.32
N TRP A 390 20.89 2.35 20.31
CA TRP A 390 22.33 2.10 20.16
C TRP A 390 22.65 0.64 19.84
N VAL A 391 22.01 -0.32 20.53
CA VAL A 391 22.18 -1.74 20.21
C VAL A 391 21.76 -2.03 18.77
N THR A 392 20.64 -1.48 18.32
CA THR A 392 20.16 -1.69 16.95
C THR A 392 21.12 -1.09 15.92
N ILE A 393 21.65 0.12 16.14
CA ILE A 393 22.66 0.72 15.23
C ILE A 393 23.88 -0.18 15.12
N VAL A 394 24.48 -0.56 16.26
CA VAL A 394 25.69 -1.38 16.26
C VAL A 394 25.44 -2.72 15.56
N VAL A 395 24.40 -3.45 15.94
CA VAL A 395 24.08 -4.74 15.35
C VAL A 395 23.78 -4.63 13.84
N SER A 396 23.03 -3.60 13.44
CA SER A 396 22.69 -3.35 12.03
C SER A 396 23.91 -3.04 11.18
N LEU A 397 24.80 -2.17 11.64
CA LEU A 397 26.02 -1.82 10.89
C LEU A 397 27.01 -2.98 10.85
N CYS A 398 27.18 -3.73 11.94
CA CYS A 398 27.99 -4.93 11.96
C CYS A 398 27.45 -5.96 10.98
N TYR A 399 26.15 -6.26 11.04
CA TYR A 399 25.50 -7.22 10.13
C TYR A 399 25.65 -6.80 8.67
N PHE A 400 25.33 -5.54 8.34
CA PHE A 400 25.50 -5.00 6.99
C PHE A 400 26.94 -5.17 6.46
N THR A 401 27.93 -4.81 7.29
CA THR A 401 29.34 -4.91 6.90
C THR A 401 29.78 -6.35 6.69
N ILE A 402 29.38 -7.26 7.59
CA ILE A 402 29.69 -8.69 7.49
C ILE A 402 29.05 -9.27 6.21
N VAL A 403 27.77 -9.00 5.97
CA VAL A 403 27.07 -9.49 4.79
C VAL A 403 27.73 -8.99 3.51
N LYS A 404 27.98 -7.70 3.40
CA LYS A 404 28.62 -7.12 2.21
C LYS A 404 30.01 -7.65 1.96
N LYS A 405 30.81 -7.86 3.01
CA LYS A 405 32.21 -8.27 2.88
C LYS A 405 32.38 -9.77 2.65
N PHE A 406 31.58 -10.60 3.30
CA PHE A 406 31.82 -12.06 3.32
C PHE A 406 30.79 -12.85 2.51
N PHE A 407 29.54 -12.40 2.40
CA PHE A 407 28.48 -13.15 1.73
C PHE A 407 28.15 -12.62 0.33
N MET A 408 28.44 -11.35 0.03
CA MET A 408 28.15 -10.71 -1.24
C MET A 408 29.40 -10.27 -2.02
N ALA A 409 30.58 -10.66 -1.59
CA ALA A 409 31.84 -10.19 -2.18
C ALA A 409 32.11 -10.64 -3.63
N SER A 410 31.41 -11.68 -4.10
CA SER A 410 31.58 -12.28 -5.42
C SER A 410 30.42 -12.00 -6.38
N SER A 411 29.99 -10.75 -6.50
CA SER A 411 28.81 -10.41 -7.29
C SER A 411 29.09 -10.31 -8.80
N GLU A 412 29.18 -11.45 -9.49
CA GLU A 412 29.13 -11.53 -10.97
C GLU A 412 27.73 -12.00 -11.45
N ILE A 413 26.65 -11.28 -11.11
CA ILE A 413 25.33 -11.91 -11.13
C ILE A 413 24.48 -11.60 -12.34
N PHE A 414 24.60 -10.45 -12.97
CA PHE A 414 23.86 -10.18 -14.18
C PHE A 414 24.73 -10.27 -15.44
N MET A 415 24.09 -10.75 -16.47
CA MET A 415 24.65 -11.19 -17.75
C MET A 415 25.41 -10.14 -18.57
N THR A 416 25.64 -8.95 -18.05
CA THR A 416 26.21 -7.80 -18.78
C THR A 416 27.37 -7.11 -18.07
N GLY A 417 28.20 -7.84 -17.32
CA GLY A 417 29.44 -7.26 -16.77
C GLY A 417 29.37 -6.83 -15.31
N LYS A 418 30.52 -6.49 -14.77
CA LYS A 418 30.84 -6.30 -13.35
C LYS A 418 29.99 -5.26 -12.58
N GLU A 419 29.05 -4.57 -13.21
CA GLU A 419 28.42 -3.36 -12.69
C GLU A 419 26.92 -3.53 -12.37
N ALA A 420 26.30 -4.58 -12.85
CA ALA A 420 24.84 -4.65 -12.96
C ALA A 420 24.10 -4.84 -11.64
N LEU A 421 24.76 -5.16 -10.53
CA LEU A 421 24.16 -5.33 -9.21
C LEU A 421 24.84 -4.61 -8.08
N SER A 422 25.70 -3.67 -8.39
CA SER A 422 26.08 -2.74 -7.33
C SER A 422 24.87 -1.85 -7.01
N PHE A 423 24.73 -1.44 -5.76
CA PHE A 423 23.82 -0.36 -5.35
C PHE A 423 23.88 0.85 -6.31
N ALA A 424 25.01 1.06 -6.96
CA ALA A 424 25.26 2.04 -8.01
C ALA A 424 24.29 1.95 -9.20
N TYR A 425 23.82 0.76 -9.59
CA TYR A 425 22.87 0.58 -10.69
C TYR A 425 21.56 1.34 -10.51
N TYR A 426 21.06 1.42 -9.27
CA TYR A 426 19.82 2.16 -8.99
C TYR A 426 19.99 3.67 -9.03
N TYR A 427 21.24 4.17 -8.95
CA TYR A 427 21.60 5.58 -8.80
C TYR A 427 22.61 6.06 -9.85
N GLU A 428 22.65 5.40 -11.00
CA GLU A 428 23.71 5.63 -12.02
C GLU A 428 23.84 7.10 -12.45
N ASP A 429 22.74 7.85 -12.58
CA ASP A 429 22.77 9.28 -12.93
C ASP A 429 23.42 10.16 -11.84
N LEU A 430 23.47 9.66 -10.61
CA LEU A 430 24.04 10.36 -9.46
C LEU A 430 25.46 9.91 -9.14
N ILE A 431 26.02 8.97 -9.88
CA ILE A 431 27.36 8.41 -9.65
C ILE A 431 28.25 8.72 -10.85
N PRO A 432 28.93 9.88 -10.85
CA PRO A 432 29.82 10.24 -11.93
C PRO A 432 30.99 9.24 -12.00
N ASN A 433 31.40 8.91 -13.22
CA ASN A 433 32.57 8.07 -13.50
C ASN A 433 32.57 6.69 -12.82
N LYS A 434 31.42 6.15 -12.45
CA LYS A 434 31.29 4.82 -11.84
C LYS A 434 32.03 4.65 -10.52
N ASN A 435 32.26 5.71 -9.77
CA ASN A 435 33.06 5.73 -8.53
C ASN A 435 32.33 5.13 -7.29
N GLY A 436 31.30 4.30 -7.51
CA GLY A 436 30.59 3.61 -6.43
C GLY A 436 29.81 4.57 -5.49
N ALA A 437 29.49 4.11 -4.28
CA ALA A 437 28.69 4.89 -3.32
C ALA A 437 29.32 6.26 -2.93
N GLY A 438 30.63 6.38 -2.98
CA GLY A 438 31.34 7.66 -2.74
C GLY A 438 30.98 8.72 -3.79
N GLY A 439 30.77 8.31 -5.03
CA GLY A 439 30.34 9.21 -6.12
C GLY A 439 28.97 9.83 -5.86
N LEU A 440 28.04 9.11 -5.24
CA LEU A 440 26.73 9.64 -4.83
C LEU A 440 26.87 10.80 -3.83
N VAL A 441 27.71 10.62 -2.81
CA VAL A 441 27.97 11.66 -1.80
C VAL A 441 28.59 12.89 -2.46
N VAL A 442 29.57 12.70 -3.34
CA VAL A 442 30.20 13.78 -4.10
C VAL A 442 29.16 14.54 -4.91
N SER A 443 28.28 13.84 -5.66
CA SER A 443 27.24 14.49 -6.47
C SER A 443 26.26 15.31 -5.64
N VAL A 444 25.82 14.78 -4.50
CA VAL A 444 24.91 15.48 -3.58
C VAL A 444 25.55 16.77 -3.04
N LEU A 445 26.82 16.72 -2.68
CA LEU A 445 27.51 17.86 -2.07
C LEU A 445 27.99 18.89 -3.12
N SER A 446 28.43 18.44 -4.30
CA SER A 446 28.98 19.31 -5.33
C SER A 446 27.92 19.99 -6.21
N ASN A 447 26.77 19.36 -6.39
CA ASN A 447 25.70 19.91 -7.26
C ASN A 447 24.30 19.71 -6.66
N PRO A 448 23.94 20.41 -5.57
CA PRO A 448 22.65 20.26 -4.91
C PRO A 448 21.47 20.63 -5.82
N TRP A 449 21.66 21.54 -6.79
CA TRP A 449 20.60 21.91 -7.75
C TRP A 449 20.27 20.76 -8.69
N PHE A 450 21.25 20.01 -9.13
CA PHE A 450 21.03 18.80 -9.91
C PHE A 450 20.20 17.79 -9.12
N ILE A 451 20.51 17.59 -7.83
CA ILE A 451 19.73 16.69 -6.96
C ILE A 451 18.29 17.18 -6.83
N VAL A 452 18.05 18.46 -6.63
CA VAL A 452 16.69 19.04 -6.60
C VAL A 452 15.93 18.71 -7.87
N LYS A 453 16.52 18.96 -9.04
CA LYS A 453 15.91 18.63 -10.35
C LYS A 453 15.66 17.13 -10.50
N HIS A 454 16.59 16.29 -10.05
CA HIS A 454 16.47 14.84 -10.12
C HIS A 454 15.34 14.29 -9.23
N VAL A 455 15.13 14.89 -8.06
CA VAL A 455 14.09 14.49 -7.10
C VAL A 455 12.71 15.02 -7.50
N PHE A 456 12.61 16.26 -8.00
CA PHE A 456 11.32 16.89 -8.33
C PHE A 456 10.91 16.67 -9.78
N THR A 457 10.95 15.42 -10.24
CA THR A 457 10.37 15.02 -11.54
C THR A 457 8.90 14.62 -11.38
N GLU A 458 8.12 14.78 -12.45
CA GLU A 458 6.69 14.44 -12.43
C GLU A 458 6.41 13.01 -11.95
N PRO A 459 7.08 11.94 -12.41
CA PRO A 459 6.83 10.58 -11.94
C PRO A 459 7.08 10.42 -10.43
N LYS A 460 8.12 11.09 -9.91
CA LYS A 460 8.45 11.04 -8.47
C LYS A 460 7.43 11.81 -7.62
N ILE A 461 6.93 12.95 -8.12
CA ILE A 461 5.85 13.69 -7.47
C ILE A 461 4.57 12.84 -7.43
N LEU A 462 4.19 12.19 -8.53
CA LEU A 462 3.04 11.29 -8.56
C LEU A 462 3.21 10.09 -7.62
N TYR A 463 4.40 9.53 -7.55
CA TYR A 463 4.73 8.48 -6.59
C TYR A 463 4.56 8.97 -5.14
N PHE A 464 5.08 10.16 -4.82
CA PHE A 464 4.90 10.78 -3.52
C PHE A 464 3.41 10.95 -3.16
N LEU A 465 2.62 11.46 -4.08
CA LEU A 465 1.17 11.62 -3.89
C LEU A 465 0.47 10.27 -3.69
N THR A 466 0.86 9.24 -4.44
CA THR A 466 0.31 7.88 -4.27
C THR A 466 0.57 7.29 -2.88
N LEU A 467 1.71 7.63 -2.27
CA LEU A 467 2.07 7.15 -0.94
C LEU A 467 1.42 7.97 0.19
N PHE A 468 1.29 9.28 0.03
CA PHE A 468 0.96 10.15 1.16
C PHE A 468 -0.43 10.77 1.11
N VAL A 469 -1.06 10.91 -0.06
CA VAL A 469 -2.46 11.35 -0.16
C VAL A 469 -3.42 10.39 0.55
N PRO A 470 -3.30 9.05 0.39
CA PRO A 470 -4.18 8.12 1.12
C PRO A 470 -4.08 8.24 2.64
N LEU A 471 -2.96 8.73 3.16
CA LEU A 471 -2.72 8.96 4.59
C LEU A 471 -2.93 10.43 4.99
N ALA A 472 -3.47 11.26 4.08
CA ALA A 472 -3.69 12.71 4.28
C ALA A 472 -2.45 13.43 4.85
N PHE A 473 -1.26 13.02 4.41
CA PHE A 473 0.05 13.51 4.85
C PHE A 473 0.33 13.42 6.37
N LEU A 474 -0.49 12.66 7.10
CA LEU A 474 -0.34 12.47 8.56
C LEU A 474 1.07 12.06 8.99
N PRO A 475 1.80 11.18 8.28
CA PRO A 475 3.15 10.76 8.70
C PRO A 475 4.12 11.92 8.93
N PHE A 476 3.96 13.04 8.23
CA PHE A 476 4.83 14.22 8.36
C PHE A 476 4.53 15.06 9.61
N PHE A 477 3.36 14.89 10.22
CA PHE A 477 2.99 15.56 11.48
C PHE A 477 3.53 14.82 12.72
N ALA A 478 4.02 13.58 12.56
CA ALA A 478 4.65 12.82 13.64
C ALA A 478 6.06 13.35 13.92
N ARG A 479 6.18 14.40 14.71
CA ARG A 479 7.40 15.21 15.01
C ARG A 479 8.71 14.42 14.91
N THR A 480 9.17 13.81 16.02
CA THR A 480 10.41 13.03 16.04
C THR A 480 10.34 11.78 15.17
N GLY A 481 9.15 11.16 15.06
CA GLY A 481 8.94 9.92 14.32
C GLY A 481 9.24 10.04 12.81
N ARG A 482 9.00 11.20 12.20
CA ARG A 482 9.22 11.42 10.76
C ARG A 482 10.65 11.14 10.27
N ILE A 483 11.65 11.13 11.19
CA ILE A 483 13.03 10.78 10.84
C ILE A 483 13.13 9.35 10.26
N MET A 484 12.25 8.44 10.67
CA MET A 484 12.21 7.08 10.16
C MET A 484 11.88 7.00 8.66
N LEU A 485 11.20 8.01 8.10
CA LEU A 485 10.90 8.07 6.65
C LEU A 485 12.15 8.35 5.81
N ALA A 486 13.20 8.92 6.42
CA ALA A 486 14.35 9.44 5.68
C ALA A 486 15.02 8.36 4.81
N TYR A 487 15.23 7.15 5.33
CA TYR A 487 15.84 6.07 4.56
C TYR A 487 15.00 5.76 3.29
N GLY A 488 13.71 5.47 3.47
CA GLY A 488 12.86 5.09 2.35
C GLY A 488 12.68 6.22 1.32
N LEU A 489 12.59 7.48 1.78
CA LEU A 489 12.54 8.63 0.88
C LEU A 489 13.85 8.79 0.11
N LEU A 490 15.00 8.73 0.77
CA LEU A 490 16.30 8.78 0.09
C LEU A 490 16.45 7.62 -0.89
N PHE A 491 16.13 6.40 -0.46
CA PHE A 491 16.20 5.19 -1.28
C PHE A 491 15.38 5.32 -2.56
N CYS A 492 14.12 5.73 -2.47
CA CYS A 492 13.24 5.80 -3.64
C CYS A 492 13.44 7.06 -4.48
N PHE A 493 13.61 8.24 -3.87
CA PHE A 493 13.61 9.50 -4.61
C PHE A 493 14.96 9.87 -5.23
N LEU A 494 16.06 9.33 -4.70
CA LEU A 494 17.36 9.46 -5.37
C LEU A 494 17.54 8.44 -6.50
N ALA A 495 16.69 7.43 -6.61
CA ALA A 495 16.83 6.41 -7.64
C ALA A 495 16.64 6.97 -9.06
N THR A 496 17.42 6.44 -9.99
CA THR A 496 17.33 6.67 -11.45
C THR A 496 16.26 5.77 -12.07
N ARG A 497 16.16 4.53 -11.59
CA ARG A 497 15.28 3.50 -12.17
C ARG A 497 13.83 3.71 -11.76
N THR A 498 12.93 3.83 -12.73
CA THR A 498 11.49 4.11 -12.53
C THR A 498 10.78 3.07 -11.68
N ALA A 499 11.19 1.80 -11.73
CA ALA A 499 10.63 0.75 -10.89
C ALA A 499 10.75 1.06 -9.39
N VAL A 500 11.86 1.71 -8.96
CA VAL A 500 12.13 2.01 -7.55
C VAL A 500 11.18 3.05 -6.97
N PHE A 501 10.75 4.01 -7.78
CA PHE A 501 9.76 5.03 -7.41
C PHE A 501 8.42 4.83 -8.14
N SER A 502 7.93 3.59 -8.13
CA SER A 502 6.62 3.23 -8.67
C SER A 502 5.82 2.43 -7.64
N PRO A 503 4.52 2.73 -7.43
CA PRO A 503 3.68 1.99 -6.51
C PRO A 503 3.35 0.57 -6.98
N ALA A 504 3.68 0.22 -8.23
CA ALA A 504 3.44 -1.10 -8.81
C ALA A 504 4.50 -2.13 -8.44
N PHE A 505 5.59 -1.73 -7.74
CA PHE A 505 6.73 -2.58 -7.42
C PHE A 505 6.94 -2.70 -5.89
N GLN A 506 7.74 -3.67 -5.49
CA GLN A 506 8.04 -4.00 -4.09
C GLN A 506 8.75 -2.89 -3.30
N TYR A 507 9.36 -1.91 -3.95
CA TYR A 507 10.24 -0.93 -3.29
C TYR A 507 9.49 0.02 -2.34
N SER A 508 8.19 0.23 -2.53
CA SER A 508 7.36 0.98 -1.58
C SER A 508 7.36 0.37 -0.16
N SER A 509 7.74 -0.90 -0.02
CA SER A 509 7.80 -1.62 1.26
C SER A 509 8.80 -1.02 2.26
N VAL A 510 9.77 -0.21 1.83
CA VAL A 510 10.70 0.50 2.74
C VAL A 510 10.10 1.79 3.34
N ILE A 511 9.02 2.32 2.74
CA ILE A 511 8.33 3.55 3.20
C ILE A 511 7.02 3.20 3.91
N LEU A 512 6.24 2.30 3.32
CA LEU A 512 4.85 2.00 3.67
C LEU A 512 4.65 1.66 5.16
N PRO A 513 5.36 0.70 5.77
CA PRO A 513 5.11 0.33 7.16
C PRO A 513 5.42 1.49 8.13
N ILE A 514 6.42 2.29 7.81
CA ILE A 514 6.80 3.46 8.61
C ILE A 514 5.73 4.55 8.48
N ALA A 515 5.28 4.86 7.27
CA ALA A 515 4.22 5.85 7.05
C ALA A 515 2.94 5.47 7.80
N PHE A 516 2.56 4.17 7.76
CA PHE A 516 1.42 3.68 8.52
C PHE A 516 1.63 3.75 10.04
N ALA A 517 2.81 3.40 10.54
CA ALA A 517 3.11 3.49 11.97
C ALA A 517 3.08 4.94 12.49
N LEU A 518 3.51 5.90 11.68
CA LEU A 518 3.49 7.32 12.02
C LEU A 518 2.07 7.91 12.01
N THR A 519 1.14 7.35 11.26
CA THR A 519 -0.23 7.86 11.17
C THR A 519 -0.94 7.95 12.53
N PRO A 520 -1.04 6.89 13.35
CA PRO A 520 -1.64 7.00 14.68
C PRO A 520 -0.82 7.84 15.66
N MET A 521 0.51 7.93 15.48
CA MET A 521 1.36 8.80 16.29
C MET A 521 1.03 10.27 16.01
N ALA A 522 0.87 10.65 14.74
CA ALA A 522 0.48 11.99 14.33
C ALA A 522 -0.92 12.37 14.85
N LEU A 523 -1.89 11.46 14.72
CA LEU A 523 -3.25 11.68 15.24
C LEU A 523 -3.25 11.89 16.76
N ARG A 524 -2.43 11.14 17.49
CA ARG A 524 -2.28 11.34 18.94
C ARG A 524 -1.65 12.69 19.27
N GLN A 525 -0.62 13.10 18.53
CA GLN A 525 0.01 14.39 18.71
C GLN A 525 -0.96 15.56 18.41
N LEU A 526 -1.80 15.43 17.38
CA LEU A 526 -2.83 16.41 17.09
C LEU A 526 -3.88 16.53 18.21
N GLU A 527 -4.20 15.43 18.93
CA GLU A 527 -5.09 15.50 20.10
C GLU A 527 -4.49 16.34 21.24
N ASP A 528 -3.17 16.26 21.44
CA ASP A 528 -2.44 16.87 22.53
C ASP A 528 -1.77 18.20 22.16
N ASP A 529 -1.98 18.70 20.90
CA ASP A 529 -1.21 19.81 20.36
C ASP A 529 -1.63 21.16 20.95
N ARG A 530 -0.72 21.76 21.73
CA ARG A 530 -0.87 23.13 22.26
C ARG A 530 -0.95 24.18 21.14
N GLN A 531 -0.34 23.92 19.97
CA GLN A 531 -0.39 24.83 18.83
C GLN A 531 -1.80 24.84 18.22
N ALA A 532 -2.49 23.70 18.16
CA ALA A 532 -3.90 23.67 17.76
C ALA A 532 -4.78 24.53 18.68
N ALA A 533 -4.53 24.47 19.99
CA ALA A 533 -5.23 25.29 20.96
C ALA A 533 -4.92 26.79 20.78
N GLN A 534 -3.68 27.18 20.50
CA GLN A 534 -3.30 28.57 20.19
C GLN A 534 -3.98 29.12 18.93
N LEU A 535 -4.33 28.23 17.98
CA LEU A 535 -5.08 28.55 16.78
C LEU A 535 -6.61 28.56 17.00
N GLY A 536 -7.07 28.39 18.23
CA GLY A 536 -8.51 28.26 18.55
C GLY A 536 -9.13 26.95 18.07
N LEU A 537 -8.31 25.95 17.68
CA LEU A 537 -8.75 24.65 17.21
C LEU A 537 -8.76 23.62 18.35
N ASN A 538 -9.79 22.80 18.40
CA ASN A 538 -9.84 21.70 19.35
C ASN A 538 -9.09 20.48 18.79
N GLY A 539 -7.99 20.07 19.44
CA GLY A 539 -7.12 19.00 18.98
C GLY A 539 -7.85 17.65 18.81
N ARG A 540 -8.80 17.31 19.69
CA ARG A 540 -9.62 16.10 19.57
C ARG A 540 -10.52 16.11 18.33
N LYS A 541 -11.12 17.26 18.04
CA LYS A 541 -11.93 17.44 16.82
C LYS A 541 -11.04 17.34 15.59
N LEU A 542 -9.88 17.99 15.64
CA LEU A 542 -8.93 18.03 14.54
C LEU A 542 -8.42 16.60 14.22
N SER A 543 -8.00 15.84 15.22
CA SER A 543 -7.56 14.46 15.06
C SER A 543 -8.63 13.57 14.41
N ARG A 544 -9.88 13.67 14.84
CA ARG A 544 -11.00 12.91 14.27
C ARG A 544 -11.34 13.33 12.84
N ALA A 545 -11.33 14.64 12.58
CA ALA A 545 -11.53 15.18 11.24
C ALA A 545 -10.43 14.71 10.30
N TRP A 546 -9.18 14.77 10.74
CA TRP A 546 -8.04 14.32 9.92
C TRP A 546 -8.03 12.81 9.67
N LEU A 547 -8.46 12.01 10.64
CA LEU A 547 -8.69 10.57 10.41
C LEU A 547 -9.78 10.33 9.35
N ALA A 548 -10.86 11.12 9.36
CA ALA A 548 -11.90 11.03 8.33
C ALA A 548 -11.36 11.44 6.96
N VAL A 549 -10.55 12.51 6.88
CA VAL A 549 -9.83 12.91 5.65
C VAL A 549 -9.00 11.75 5.12
N ALA A 550 -8.17 11.13 5.97
CA ALA A 550 -7.30 10.03 5.59
C ALA A 550 -8.10 8.79 5.14
N LEU A 551 -9.19 8.45 5.85
CA LEU A 551 -10.04 7.32 5.49
C LEU A 551 -10.70 7.53 4.13
N VAL A 552 -11.26 8.71 3.86
CA VAL A 552 -11.89 9.04 2.59
C VAL A 552 -10.85 9.05 1.47
N ALA A 553 -9.71 9.70 1.68
CA ALA A 553 -8.62 9.72 0.70
C ALA A 553 -8.11 8.30 0.40
N SER A 554 -7.97 7.44 1.43
CA SER A 554 -7.56 6.05 1.28
C SER A 554 -8.57 5.24 0.47
N LEU A 555 -9.88 5.39 0.73
CA LEU A 555 -10.94 4.72 -0.03
C LEU A 555 -10.93 5.14 -1.50
N LEU A 556 -10.86 6.45 -1.77
CA LEU A 556 -10.84 6.99 -3.14
C LEU A 556 -9.57 6.59 -3.90
N CYS A 557 -8.39 6.63 -3.23
CA CYS A 557 -7.14 6.17 -3.83
C CYS A 557 -7.18 4.66 -4.08
N SER A 558 -7.73 3.85 -3.16
CA SER A 558 -7.88 2.42 -3.36
C SER A 558 -8.81 2.09 -4.53
N TRP A 559 -9.91 2.83 -4.66
CA TRP A 559 -10.83 2.68 -5.77
C TRP A 559 -10.19 3.02 -7.12
N LYS A 560 -9.44 4.12 -7.21
CA LYS A 560 -8.85 4.57 -8.49
C LYS A 560 -7.54 3.87 -8.83
N PHE A 561 -6.70 3.56 -7.84
CA PHE A 561 -5.32 3.07 -8.03
C PHE A 561 -5.05 1.72 -7.36
N GLY A 562 -5.99 1.18 -6.58
CA GLY A 562 -5.80 -0.06 -5.84
C GLY A 562 -6.22 -1.30 -6.62
N GLY A 563 -5.74 -2.47 -6.17
CA GLY A 563 -6.03 -3.78 -6.79
C GLY A 563 -7.36 -4.40 -6.40
N VAL A 564 -8.07 -3.88 -5.39
CA VAL A 564 -9.33 -4.46 -4.92
C VAL A 564 -10.45 -4.26 -5.94
N PHE A 565 -10.57 -3.07 -6.48
CA PHE A 565 -11.56 -2.74 -7.50
C PHE A 565 -10.96 -2.88 -8.90
N ASP A 566 -11.81 -3.21 -9.87
CA ASP A 566 -11.37 -3.20 -11.26
C ASP A 566 -11.22 -1.76 -11.75
N ASN A 567 -10.01 -1.42 -12.15
CA ASN A 567 -9.68 -0.10 -12.70
C ASN A 567 -8.53 -0.20 -13.69
N GLN A 568 -8.41 0.79 -14.56
CA GLN A 568 -7.40 0.79 -15.63
C GLN A 568 -6.01 1.29 -15.15
N ALA A 569 -5.93 1.92 -13.99
CA ALA A 569 -4.67 2.49 -13.49
C ALA A 569 -3.80 1.48 -12.72
N PHE A 570 -4.42 0.46 -12.12
CA PHE A 570 -3.70 -0.53 -11.31
C PHE A 570 -2.77 -1.41 -12.15
N ARG A 571 -1.55 -1.60 -11.66
CA ARG A 571 -0.52 -2.47 -12.25
C ARG A 571 0.10 -3.35 -11.16
N GLY A 572 0.53 -4.57 -11.58
CA GLY A 572 1.48 -5.40 -10.84
C GLY A 572 2.79 -5.41 -11.64
N GLY A 573 3.77 -4.65 -11.18
CA GLY A 573 5.00 -4.43 -11.94
C GLY A 573 4.75 -3.67 -13.25
N PHE A 574 5.24 -4.24 -14.35
CA PHE A 574 5.16 -3.63 -15.69
C PHE A 574 3.81 -3.83 -16.39
N GLY A 575 3.01 -4.78 -15.93
CA GLY A 575 1.81 -5.24 -16.64
C GLY A 575 0.50 -4.96 -15.93
N ARG A 576 -0.59 -5.12 -16.67
CA ARG A 576 -1.93 -5.22 -16.09
C ARG A 576 -2.09 -6.57 -15.41
N VAL A 577 -2.80 -6.59 -14.30
CA VAL A 577 -3.13 -7.81 -13.55
C VAL A 577 -4.35 -8.48 -14.17
N ALA A 578 -4.24 -9.76 -14.51
CA ALA A 578 -5.36 -10.56 -14.94
C ALA A 578 -6.31 -10.83 -13.77
N ARG A 579 -7.60 -10.55 -13.94
CA ARG A 579 -8.63 -10.75 -12.91
C ARG A 579 -9.46 -12.01 -13.10
N GLY A 580 -9.31 -12.65 -14.25
CA GLY A 580 -9.97 -13.90 -14.64
C GLY A 580 -9.24 -14.51 -15.82
N LEU A 581 -9.54 -15.78 -16.10
CA LEU A 581 -9.04 -16.50 -17.26
C LEU A 581 -10.18 -16.74 -18.25
N GLY A 582 -10.00 -16.25 -19.47
CA GLY A 582 -10.87 -16.62 -20.59
C GLY A 582 -10.68 -18.10 -21.01
N PRO A 583 -11.52 -18.61 -21.92
CA PRO A 583 -11.39 -19.99 -22.41
C PRO A 583 -10.00 -20.27 -23.00
N LYS A 584 -9.47 -19.35 -23.81
CA LYS A 584 -8.14 -19.48 -24.45
C LYS A 584 -7.00 -19.47 -23.45
N GLU A 585 -7.04 -18.59 -22.43
CA GLU A 585 -6.02 -18.58 -21.39
C GLU A 585 -6.05 -19.86 -20.54
N ARG A 586 -7.23 -20.41 -20.25
CA ARG A 586 -7.35 -21.69 -19.53
C ARG A 586 -6.79 -22.85 -20.34
N GLU A 587 -7.08 -22.91 -21.63
CA GLU A 587 -6.52 -23.92 -22.54
C GLU A 587 -4.99 -23.81 -22.61
N THR A 588 -4.50 -22.59 -22.78
CA THR A 588 -3.06 -22.30 -22.82
C THR A 588 -2.38 -22.72 -21.51
N TYR A 589 -2.95 -22.36 -20.36
CA TYR A 589 -2.38 -22.73 -19.08
C TYR A 589 -2.45 -24.26 -18.83
N ALA A 590 -3.54 -24.91 -19.23
CA ALA A 590 -3.67 -26.36 -19.14
C ALA A 590 -2.57 -27.06 -19.94
N TRP A 591 -2.28 -26.58 -21.15
CA TRP A 591 -1.16 -27.08 -21.97
C TRP A 591 0.20 -26.85 -21.28
N VAL A 592 0.43 -25.65 -20.74
CA VAL A 592 1.67 -25.35 -19.99
C VAL A 592 1.82 -26.32 -18.84
N ARG A 593 0.76 -26.55 -18.09
CA ARG A 593 0.76 -27.42 -16.91
C ARG A 593 1.02 -28.89 -17.26
N GLU A 594 0.31 -29.41 -18.23
CA GLU A 594 0.49 -30.78 -18.72
C GLU A 594 1.92 -31.03 -19.19
N ASN A 595 2.51 -30.08 -19.91
CA ASN A 595 3.87 -30.23 -20.43
C ASN A 595 4.96 -29.99 -19.38
N ALA A 596 4.74 -29.12 -18.40
CA ALA A 596 5.61 -28.98 -17.25
C ALA A 596 5.68 -30.26 -16.40
N ASP A 597 4.54 -30.95 -16.23
CA ASP A 597 4.44 -32.22 -15.48
C ASP A 597 5.04 -33.43 -16.22
N LYS A 598 5.20 -33.36 -17.56
CA LYS A 598 5.95 -34.38 -18.35
C LYS A 598 7.45 -34.37 -18.10
N ILE A 599 8.00 -33.28 -17.57
CA ILE A 599 9.43 -33.14 -17.35
C ILE A 599 9.79 -33.68 -15.98
N PRO A 600 10.60 -34.76 -15.88
CA PRO A 600 11.03 -35.32 -14.60
C PRO A 600 11.78 -34.29 -13.74
N LEU A 601 11.54 -34.26 -12.42
CA LEU A 601 12.15 -33.29 -11.51
C LEU A 601 13.68 -33.41 -11.40
N ASN A 602 14.23 -34.58 -11.71
CA ASN A 602 15.67 -34.87 -11.70
C ASN A 602 16.38 -34.55 -13.03
N GLU A 603 15.61 -34.22 -14.10
CA GLU A 603 16.18 -33.84 -15.40
C GLU A 603 16.26 -32.30 -15.53
N SER A 604 17.29 -31.84 -16.24
CA SER A 604 17.57 -30.42 -16.42
C SER A 604 16.69 -29.79 -17.49
N VAL A 605 16.32 -28.50 -17.27
CA VAL A 605 15.45 -27.75 -18.18
C VAL A 605 16.07 -26.41 -18.58
N GLY A 606 16.11 -26.16 -19.88
CA GLY A 606 16.31 -24.82 -20.46
C GLY A 606 14.98 -24.15 -20.73
N THR A 607 14.82 -22.89 -20.30
CA THR A 607 13.53 -22.21 -20.39
C THR A 607 13.68 -20.72 -20.73
N THR A 608 12.61 -20.11 -21.23
CA THR A 608 12.52 -18.65 -21.44
C THR A 608 11.85 -17.97 -20.27
N ASN A 609 11.82 -16.64 -20.27
CA ASN A 609 11.38 -15.84 -19.13
C ASN A 609 9.90 -16.08 -18.74
N LYS A 610 9.04 -16.35 -19.72
CA LYS A 610 7.59 -16.55 -19.51
C LYS A 610 7.26 -17.91 -18.93
N LEU A 611 7.95 -18.96 -19.35
CA LEU A 611 7.61 -20.35 -18.98
C LEU A 611 8.40 -20.91 -17.81
N GLY A 612 9.56 -20.33 -17.50
CA GLY A 612 10.44 -20.89 -16.49
C GLY A 612 9.88 -20.90 -15.08
N CYS A 613 9.04 -19.93 -14.71
CA CYS A 613 8.38 -19.92 -13.40
C CYS A 613 7.36 -21.06 -13.20
N HIS A 614 7.01 -21.81 -14.26
CA HIS A 614 6.15 -22.99 -14.19
C HIS A 614 6.95 -24.30 -14.07
N VAL A 615 8.28 -24.24 -14.17
CA VAL A 615 9.21 -25.39 -14.10
C VAL A 615 10.42 -25.14 -13.20
N SER A 616 10.42 -24.06 -12.42
CA SER A 616 11.54 -23.65 -11.57
C SER A 616 11.70 -24.48 -10.30
N ASN A 617 10.69 -25.25 -9.90
CA ASN A 617 10.68 -26.13 -8.74
C ASN A 617 11.50 -27.43 -8.97
N ARG A 618 12.78 -27.29 -9.37
CA ARG A 618 13.66 -28.40 -9.65
C ARG A 618 15.13 -28.09 -9.36
N LYS A 619 15.95 -29.15 -9.39
CA LYS A 619 17.39 -29.04 -9.10
C LYS A 619 18.10 -28.19 -10.15
N GLU A 620 17.80 -28.40 -11.43
CA GLU A 620 18.51 -27.80 -12.55
C GLU A 620 17.55 -27.16 -13.55
N VAL A 621 17.48 -25.85 -13.51
CA VAL A 621 16.72 -25.02 -14.45
C VAL A 621 17.58 -23.83 -14.86
N TYR A 622 17.59 -23.50 -16.16
CA TYR A 622 18.50 -22.52 -16.72
C TYR A 622 17.82 -21.68 -17.81
N PHE A 623 18.31 -20.49 -18.06
CA PHE A 623 17.84 -19.70 -19.19
C PHE A 623 18.38 -20.26 -20.52
N TYR A 624 17.48 -20.55 -21.45
CA TYR A 624 17.78 -21.05 -22.78
C TYR A 624 17.82 -19.86 -23.80
N PRO A 625 18.70 -19.94 -24.81
CA PRO A 625 19.77 -20.94 -25.07
C PRO A 625 21.09 -20.57 -24.41
N TYR A 626 21.12 -19.48 -23.66
CA TYR A 626 22.32 -18.79 -23.21
C TYR A 626 23.05 -19.50 -22.08
N ALA A 627 22.35 -19.82 -21.00
CA ALA A 627 22.94 -20.39 -19.79
C ALA A 627 22.92 -21.92 -19.77
N ALA A 628 22.18 -22.55 -20.69
CA ALA A 628 22.01 -24.00 -20.71
C ALA A 628 21.98 -24.60 -22.12
N PRO A 629 23.09 -24.62 -22.81
CA PRO A 629 23.15 -25.19 -24.17
C PRO A 629 22.85 -26.70 -24.21
N ASN A 630 22.97 -27.43 -23.10
CA ASN A 630 22.94 -28.90 -23.04
C ASN A 630 21.93 -29.46 -22.03
N THR A 631 20.84 -28.79 -21.71
CA THR A 631 19.77 -29.35 -20.85
C THR A 631 19.04 -30.51 -21.51
N ASP A 632 18.53 -31.46 -20.71
CA ASP A 632 17.79 -32.64 -21.18
C ASP A 632 16.47 -32.24 -21.86
N TRP A 633 15.83 -31.18 -21.35
CA TRP A 633 14.61 -30.61 -21.88
C TRP A 633 14.76 -29.13 -22.20
N VAL A 634 13.96 -28.64 -23.17
CA VAL A 634 13.85 -27.23 -23.50
C VAL A 634 12.38 -26.86 -23.56
N PHE A 635 11.92 -26.01 -22.62
CA PHE A 635 10.54 -25.55 -22.49
C PHE A 635 10.47 -24.05 -22.65
N ILE A 636 10.07 -23.55 -23.83
CA ILE A 636 10.26 -22.17 -24.25
C ILE A 636 9.04 -21.57 -24.94
N ASP A 637 8.91 -20.25 -24.88
CA ASP A 637 8.14 -19.45 -25.82
C ASP A 637 9.10 -18.89 -26.87
N GLU A 638 9.03 -19.39 -28.10
CA GLU A 638 9.92 -18.99 -29.22
C GLU A 638 9.81 -17.48 -29.52
N SER A 639 8.69 -16.82 -29.17
CA SER A 639 8.52 -15.38 -29.36
C SER A 639 9.45 -14.53 -28.50
N GLU A 640 10.02 -15.11 -27.45
CA GLU A 640 10.98 -14.42 -26.57
C GLU A 640 12.42 -14.50 -27.09
N LEU A 641 12.70 -15.37 -28.06
CA LEU A 641 14.02 -15.50 -28.67
C LEU A 641 14.26 -14.42 -29.72
N LYS A 642 15.37 -13.70 -29.61
CA LYS A 642 15.73 -12.62 -30.53
C LYS A 642 17.23 -12.68 -30.88
N GLY A 643 17.58 -12.14 -32.07
CA GLY A 643 18.97 -12.00 -32.51
C GLY A 643 19.74 -13.32 -32.41
N GLY A 644 20.92 -13.32 -31.81
CA GLY A 644 21.81 -14.47 -31.66
C GLY A 644 21.20 -15.65 -30.90
N ASP A 645 20.20 -15.42 -30.03
CA ASP A 645 19.50 -16.52 -29.32
C ASP A 645 18.60 -17.30 -30.26
N LEU A 646 17.89 -16.62 -31.16
CA LEU A 646 17.06 -17.24 -32.19
C LEU A 646 17.93 -18.03 -33.19
N GLU A 647 19.07 -17.46 -33.61
CA GLU A 647 20.01 -18.15 -34.48
C GLU A 647 20.58 -19.42 -33.87
N ARG A 648 20.91 -19.35 -32.57
CA ARG A 648 21.42 -20.49 -31.81
C ARG A 648 20.36 -21.58 -31.65
N HIS A 649 19.12 -21.19 -31.41
CA HIS A 649 17.96 -22.09 -31.35
C HIS A 649 17.75 -22.78 -32.70
N ASN A 650 17.74 -22.03 -33.81
CA ASN A 650 17.57 -22.56 -35.16
C ASN A 650 18.69 -23.59 -35.50
N ARG A 651 19.93 -23.26 -35.15
CA ARG A 651 21.07 -24.23 -35.34
C ARG A 651 20.86 -25.53 -34.53
N ASN A 652 20.29 -25.45 -33.32
CA ASN A 652 20.01 -26.66 -32.52
C ASN A 652 18.90 -27.52 -33.14
N ILE A 653 17.90 -26.91 -33.76
CA ILE A 653 16.83 -27.60 -34.48
C ILE A 653 17.37 -28.22 -35.76
N GLN A 654 18.03 -27.43 -36.62
CA GLN A 654 18.62 -27.88 -37.91
C GLN A 654 19.65 -29.00 -37.69
N GLY A 655 20.45 -28.92 -36.65
CA GLY A 655 21.41 -29.94 -36.25
C GLY A 655 20.77 -31.18 -35.64
N GLY A 656 19.45 -31.31 -35.61
CA GLY A 656 18.72 -32.46 -35.09
C GLY A 656 18.90 -32.74 -33.59
N LYS A 657 19.43 -31.75 -32.82
CA LYS A 657 19.74 -31.91 -31.38
C LYS A 657 18.49 -31.88 -30.49
N LEU A 658 17.40 -31.34 -30.99
CA LEU A 658 16.12 -31.16 -30.28
C LEU A 658 15.02 -31.91 -31.01
N GLN A 659 14.26 -32.72 -30.28
CA GLN A 659 13.04 -33.37 -30.74
C GLN A 659 11.85 -32.63 -30.15
N GLU A 660 10.98 -32.12 -31.02
CA GLU A 660 9.71 -31.52 -30.58
C GLU A 660 8.78 -32.59 -30.00
N ILE A 661 8.30 -32.34 -28.78
CA ILE A 661 7.38 -33.26 -28.07
C ILE A 661 5.97 -32.71 -28.13
N SER A 662 5.80 -31.41 -27.97
CA SER A 662 4.49 -30.78 -27.93
C SER A 662 4.59 -29.30 -28.26
N ARG A 663 3.59 -28.76 -28.96
CA ARG A 663 3.52 -27.35 -29.38
C ARG A 663 2.14 -26.75 -29.14
N HIS A 664 2.11 -25.51 -28.64
CA HIS A 664 0.92 -24.67 -28.56
C HIS A 664 1.28 -23.23 -29.02
N GLY A 665 0.98 -22.93 -30.27
CA GLY A 665 1.37 -21.67 -30.90
C GLY A 665 2.91 -21.51 -30.95
N LYS A 666 3.44 -20.52 -30.23
CA LYS A 666 4.87 -20.26 -30.11
C LYS A 666 5.51 -20.96 -28.88
N MET A 667 4.72 -21.55 -28.02
CA MET A 667 5.23 -22.30 -26.87
C MET A 667 5.49 -23.74 -27.28
N VAL A 668 6.68 -24.25 -26.92
CA VAL A 668 7.16 -25.56 -27.37
C VAL A 668 7.90 -26.28 -26.27
N LEU A 669 7.66 -27.57 -26.15
CA LEU A 669 8.44 -28.50 -25.37
C LEU A 669 9.29 -29.37 -26.30
N PHE A 670 10.61 -29.32 -26.09
CA PHE A 670 11.56 -30.22 -26.77
C PHE A 670 12.23 -31.14 -25.77
N LYS A 671 12.57 -32.31 -26.21
CA LYS A 671 13.51 -33.22 -25.56
C LYS A 671 14.82 -33.25 -26.35
N ARG A 672 15.97 -33.24 -25.65
CA ARG A 672 17.26 -33.35 -26.29
C ARG A 672 17.49 -34.78 -26.75
N LYS A 673 17.91 -34.96 -27.98
CA LYS A 673 18.41 -36.23 -28.47
C LYS A 673 19.83 -36.45 -27.89
N ARG A 674 20.03 -37.58 -27.22
CA ARG A 674 21.35 -38.01 -26.72
C ARG A 674 22.25 -38.46 -27.84
#